data_25891f212e800e72d13949847d005c8f
#
_entry.id   25891f212e800e72d13949847d005c8f
#
_cell.length_a   1.000
_cell.length_b   1.000
_cell.length_c   1.000
_cell.angle_alpha   90.00
_cell.angle_beta   90.00
_cell.angle_gamma   90.00
#
_symmetry.space_group_name_H-M   'P 1'
#
loop_
_entity.id
_entity.type
_entity.pdbx_description
1 polymer ?
#
loop_
_entity_poly.entity_id
_entity_poly.type
_entity_poly.pdbx_seq_one_letter_code
_entity_poly.pdbx_strand_id
1 'polypeptide(L)'
;MTLRGVAKFFVEAKKPAVDITRVTNPAFQTRKYGWNANHRIAVLTNFEYLAIYDTCYIPKEEDGCAVARYRIFHFSEYADRYDEIVALISRDVVYSGEFDRYLDDNFPATGGEKQQVDVLFLKQINEWRVSLSNELYRKGGRYQSLEVLNDVVQEFINQIVFLRICEDKNLPLYHKLQDAVSEPEQLQVKLEELFRSADHRYNSGMFSGDDIVFDLSSTVISAMIKGLYYPQSPYLFNIIEPNLLGKIYEMFLTEQLVLLPDGTIGLGKKKDCLNRSVVTTPTEIVKYIVEKTLSRACEGKTPAEILDVHIADIACGSGIFLEEAFAYLQNYCVQKYLANGEHEHLLEIGNGSYKLPLDEKKRILCSCIYGIDIDIHAVEVAKFSLLIKLIENETAPSVSDETPILPDLSNNILFGNSLVSSEELQGIRVSADELIELAPFDWSSINNGNPFSAIIGNPPYVNTEGMHALLPIPEVEIYKKKYKTSHKQFDKYFIFVEQAIRKTAENGYICYIVPNKFFKIGAGEKLRTLISKDQMLVSLDDFGDAQLFEDKTIYSSILLLQKTKQNTFIYSSIDSANKLWAGEEVSKVELNTSILNKLPWRLTTDIEFLTMLQKLDQISVPLTKHTEIFNGIQTSAERPHSDLLVFFGRYYCRVSGYD
;
A
#
# COMPACT_ATOMS: atom_id res chain seq x y z
N MET A 1 -6.95 -20.75 4.89
CA MET A 1 -5.81 -20.59 5.84
C MET A 1 -5.37 -19.14 5.83
N THR A 2 -5.26 -18.51 6.98
CA THR A 2 -4.86 -17.11 7.10
C THR A 2 -3.68 -16.96 8.06
N LEU A 3 -2.75 -16.03 7.72
CA LEU A 3 -1.67 -15.59 8.60
C LEU A 3 -1.88 -14.10 8.90
N ARG A 4 -2.11 -13.74 10.17
CA ARG A 4 -2.43 -12.37 10.61
C ARG A 4 -3.54 -11.69 9.77
N GLY A 5 -4.58 -12.45 9.45
CA GLY A 5 -5.69 -11.96 8.63
C GLY A 5 -5.43 -11.94 7.11
N VAL A 6 -4.22 -12.25 6.65
CA VAL A 6 -3.92 -12.43 5.22
C VAL A 6 -4.19 -13.87 4.83
N ALA A 7 -5.07 -14.08 3.84
CA ALA A 7 -5.32 -15.41 3.30
C ALA A 7 -4.08 -15.89 2.52
N LYS A 8 -3.67 -17.15 2.76
CA LYS A 8 -2.53 -17.78 2.07
C LYS A 8 -2.97 -18.75 0.99
N PHE A 9 -4.09 -19.42 1.18
CA PHE A 9 -4.77 -20.25 0.18
C PHE A 9 -6.22 -20.54 0.60
N PHE A 10 -7.05 -20.92 -0.39
CA PHE A 10 -8.42 -21.39 -0.18
C PHE A 10 -8.50 -22.90 -0.14
N VAL A 11 -9.48 -23.41 0.60
CA VAL A 11 -9.88 -24.81 0.60
C VAL A 11 -11.35 -24.89 0.18
N GLU A 12 -11.60 -25.51 -0.96
CA GLU A 12 -12.95 -25.82 -1.45
C GLU A 12 -13.31 -27.24 -1.04
N ALA A 13 -14.37 -27.38 -0.24
CA ALA A 13 -14.85 -28.69 0.21
C ALA A 13 -16.13 -29.07 -0.54
N LYS A 14 -16.15 -30.24 -1.12
CA LYS A 14 -17.32 -30.83 -1.78
C LYS A 14 -17.84 -32.01 -0.98
N LYS A 15 -19.14 -32.36 -1.18
CA LYS A 15 -19.71 -33.54 -0.60
C LYS A 15 -18.97 -34.81 -1.09
N PRO A 16 -18.80 -35.87 -0.25
CA PRO A 16 -18.11 -37.09 -0.68
C PRO A 16 -18.67 -37.74 -1.95
N ALA A 17 -19.96 -37.53 -2.22
CA ALA A 17 -20.61 -38.04 -3.44
C ALA A 17 -20.17 -37.38 -4.75
N VAL A 18 -19.40 -36.24 -4.68
CA VAL A 18 -18.89 -35.55 -5.86
C VAL A 18 -17.53 -36.11 -6.21
N ASP A 19 -17.42 -36.78 -7.36
CA ASP A 19 -16.15 -37.28 -7.86
C ASP A 19 -15.30 -36.14 -8.43
N ILE A 20 -14.40 -35.61 -7.59
CA ILE A 20 -13.51 -34.50 -7.97
C ILE A 20 -12.39 -34.90 -8.94
N THR A 21 -12.26 -36.18 -9.25
CA THR A 21 -11.27 -36.69 -10.20
C THR A 21 -11.80 -36.68 -11.64
N ARG A 22 -13.13 -36.63 -11.84
CA ARG A 22 -13.82 -36.70 -13.13
C ARG A 22 -14.67 -35.47 -13.45
N VAL A 23 -15.29 -34.87 -12.43
CA VAL A 23 -16.15 -33.69 -12.59
C VAL A 23 -15.28 -32.44 -12.69
N THR A 24 -15.35 -31.71 -13.80
CA THR A 24 -14.46 -30.56 -14.07
C THR A 24 -14.83 -29.31 -13.29
N ASN A 25 -16.12 -29.05 -13.05
CA ASN A 25 -16.60 -27.82 -12.43
C ASN A 25 -15.99 -27.53 -11.02
N PRO A 26 -15.85 -28.51 -10.10
CA PRO A 26 -15.17 -28.26 -8.82
C PRO A 26 -13.73 -27.78 -8.98
N ALA A 27 -12.96 -28.39 -9.90
CA ALA A 27 -11.58 -28.00 -10.17
C ALA A 27 -11.52 -26.58 -10.78
N PHE A 28 -12.39 -26.29 -11.74
CA PHE A 28 -12.50 -24.95 -12.33
C PHE A 28 -12.83 -23.88 -11.27
N GLN A 29 -13.84 -24.11 -10.42
CA GLN A 29 -14.21 -23.19 -9.35
C GLN A 29 -13.04 -22.96 -8.36
N THR A 30 -12.38 -24.02 -7.92
CA THR A 30 -11.26 -23.94 -6.98
C THR A 30 -10.12 -23.11 -7.56
N ARG A 31 -9.76 -23.36 -8.82
CA ARG A 31 -8.72 -22.60 -9.55
C ARG A 31 -9.15 -21.15 -9.76
N LYS A 32 -10.41 -20.92 -10.15
CA LYS A 32 -10.95 -19.57 -10.38
C LYS A 32 -10.92 -18.72 -9.11
N TYR A 33 -11.27 -19.29 -7.96
CA TYR A 33 -11.19 -18.59 -6.67
C TYR A 33 -9.74 -18.29 -6.28
N GLY A 34 -8.84 -19.28 -6.33
CA GLY A 34 -7.44 -19.08 -6.01
C GLY A 34 -6.77 -18.05 -6.91
N TRP A 35 -7.03 -18.10 -8.22
CA TRP A 35 -6.47 -17.15 -9.18
C TRP A 35 -6.96 -15.71 -8.93
N ASN A 36 -8.27 -15.50 -8.69
CA ASN A 36 -8.82 -14.18 -8.42
C ASN A 36 -8.37 -13.58 -7.07
N ALA A 37 -8.03 -14.42 -6.10
CA ALA A 37 -7.45 -13.99 -4.85
C ALA A 37 -5.92 -13.82 -4.90
N ASN A 38 -5.33 -13.97 -6.09
CA ASN A 38 -3.88 -13.90 -6.29
C ASN A 38 -3.08 -14.91 -5.45
N HIS A 39 -3.70 -16.04 -5.11
CA HIS A 39 -3.00 -17.15 -4.43
C HIS A 39 -2.23 -17.98 -5.44
N ARG A 40 -1.12 -18.59 -4.99
CA ARG A 40 -0.33 -19.50 -5.84
C ARG A 40 -0.89 -20.89 -5.87
N ILE A 41 -1.57 -21.32 -4.80
CA ILE A 41 -2.23 -22.61 -4.73
C ILE A 41 -3.66 -22.49 -4.19
N ALA A 42 -4.49 -23.47 -4.54
CA ALA A 42 -5.77 -23.73 -3.89
C ALA A 42 -5.96 -25.23 -3.68
N VAL A 43 -6.74 -25.59 -2.67
CA VAL A 43 -6.99 -26.97 -2.26
C VAL A 43 -8.44 -27.32 -2.56
N LEU A 44 -8.67 -28.48 -3.18
CA LEU A 44 -9.99 -29.06 -3.40
C LEU A 44 -10.07 -30.41 -2.68
N THR A 45 -11.10 -30.60 -1.88
CA THR A 45 -11.32 -31.89 -1.20
C THR A 45 -12.79 -32.29 -1.20
N ASN A 46 -13.03 -33.61 -1.28
CA ASN A 46 -14.31 -34.26 -0.96
C ASN A 46 -14.18 -35.27 0.19
N PHE A 47 -13.08 -35.16 0.96
CA PHE A 47 -12.62 -36.07 2.02
C PHE A 47 -12.08 -37.43 1.51
N GLU A 48 -12.57 -37.97 0.39
CA GLU A 48 -12.00 -39.13 -0.27
C GLU A 48 -10.68 -38.76 -0.97
N TYR A 49 -10.66 -37.60 -1.62
CA TYR A 49 -9.47 -37.04 -2.28
C TYR A 49 -9.15 -35.66 -1.74
N LEU A 50 -7.87 -35.34 -1.69
CA LEU A 50 -7.34 -33.99 -1.46
C LEU A 50 -6.45 -33.64 -2.64
N ALA A 51 -6.85 -32.64 -3.42
CA ALA A 51 -6.14 -32.17 -4.61
C ALA A 51 -5.61 -30.75 -4.39
N ILE A 52 -4.37 -30.50 -4.78
CA ILE A 52 -3.71 -29.19 -4.74
C ILE A 52 -3.51 -28.71 -6.16
N TYR A 53 -3.99 -27.51 -6.45
CA TYR A 53 -3.91 -26.87 -7.76
C TYR A 53 -2.96 -25.69 -7.74
N ASP A 54 -2.17 -25.56 -8.79
CA ASP A 54 -1.45 -24.31 -9.13
C ASP A 54 -2.45 -23.31 -9.68
N THR A 55 -2.64 -22.21 -8.96
CA THR A 55 -3.59 -21.15 -9.33
C THR A 55 -2.95 -19.96 -10.02
N CYS A 56 -1.70 -20.06 -10.47
CA CYS A 56 -1.05 -19.05 -11.30
C CYS A 56 -1.49 -19.12 -12.80
N TYR A 57 -2.15 -20.22 -13.20
CA TYR A 57 -2.71 -20.37 -14.56
C TYR A 57 -4.11 -19.80 -14.63
N ILE A 58 -4.39 -19.05 -15.71
CA ILE A 58 -5.75 -18.55 -15.97
C ILE A 58 -6.72 -19.75 -16.08
N PRO A 59 -7.77 -19.83 -15.26
CA PRO A 59 -8.71 -20.92 -15.32
C PRO A 59 -9.65 -20.79 -16.53
N LYS A 60 -9.83 -21.87 -17.29
CA LYS A 60 -10.77 -21.95 -18.41
C LYS A 60 -11.83 -23.00 -18.12
N GLU A 61 -13.06 -22.78 -18.61
CA GLU A 61 -14.20 -23.67 -18.34
C GLU A 61 -14.06 -25.03 -19.01
N GLU A 62 -13.37 -25.06 -20.16
CA GLU A 62 -13.04 -26.25 -20.90
C GLU A 62 -11.90 -27.10 -20.29
N ASP A 63 -11.23 -26.57 -19.25
CA ASP A 63 -10.12 -27.28 -18.60
C ASP A 63 -10.59 -28.57 -17.93
N GLY A 64 -9.88 -29.66 -18.20
CA GLY A 64 -10.09 -30.92 -17.50
C GLY A 64 -9.71 -30.82 -16.02
N CYS A 65 -10.25 -31.70 -15.17
CA CYS A 65 -9.98 -31.69 -13.72
C CYS A 65 -8.51 -31.92 -13.34
N ALA A 66 -7.66 -32.35 -14.27
CA ALA A 66 -6.23 -32.55 -14.07
C ALA A 66 -5.37 -31.35 -14.48
N VAL A 67 -5.94 -30.35 -15.15
CA VAL A 67 -5.21 -29.14 -15.58
C VAL A 67 -4.74 -28.35 -14.36
N ALA A 68 -3.46 -27.99 -14.33
CA ALA A 68 -2.80 -27.27 -13.22
C ALA A 68 -2.90 -28.00 -11.87
N ARG A 69 -3.25 -29.27 -11.83
CA ARG A 69 -3.24 -30.06 -10.60
C ARG A 69 -1.81 -30.49 -10.26
N TYR A 70 -1.30 -29.96 -9.14
CA TYR A 70 0.06 -30.26 -8.67
C TYR A 70 0.15 -31.62 -7.99
N ARG A 71 -0.79 -31.92 -7.07
CA ARG A 71 -0.87 -33.18 -6.32
C ARG A 71 -2.30 -33.59 -6.13
N ILE A 72 -2.50 -34.89 -5.97
CA ILE A 72 -3.75 -35.49 -5.48
C ILE A 72 -3.42 -36.64 -4.55
N PHE A 73 -4.11 -36.71 -3.44
CA PHE A 73 -3.97 -37.75 -2.44
C PHE A 73 -5.33 -38.44 -2.23
N HIS A 74 -5.37 -39.76 -2.25
CA HIS A 74 -6.53 -40.52 -1.84
C HIS A 74 -6.48 -40.77 -0.33
N PHE A 75 -7.61 -40.88 0.35
CA PHE A 75 -7.63 -40.99 1.81
C PHE A 75 -6.83 -42.21 2.34
N SER A 76 -6.72 -43.30 1.57
CA SER A 76 -5.90 -44.44 1.94
C SER A 76 -4.40 -44.17 1.98
N GLU A 77 -3.95 -43.08 1.35
CA GLU A 77 -2.55 -42.64 1.31
C GLU A 77 -2.22 -41.61 2.40
N TYR A 78 -3.24 -41.06 3.10
CA TYR A 78 -3.04 -39.97 4.05
C TYR A 78 -2.05 -40.30 5.17
N ALA A 79 -2.09 -41.52 5.68
CA ALA A 79 -1.18 -41.94 6.73
C ALA A 79 0.27 -42.11 6.22
N ASP A 80 0.44 -42.72 5.05
CA ASP A 80 1.75 -42.99 4.47
C ASP A 80 2.42 -41.73 3.92
N ARG A 81 1.61 -40.75 3.49
CA ARG A 81 2.08 -39.48 2.89
C ARG A 81 1.77 -38.27 3.79
N TYR A 82 1.59 -38.50 5.08
CA TYR A 82 1.23 -37.46 6.03
C TYR A 82 2.24 -36.30 6.04
N ASP A 83 3.52 -36.61 6.08
CA ASP A 83 4.58 -35.60 6.11
C ASP A 83 4.58 -34.73 4.83
N GLU A 84 4.25 -35.31 3.66
CA GLU A 84 4.12 -34.56 2.40
C GLU A 84 2.93 -33.59 2.45
N ILE A 85 1.79 -34.01 2.98
CA ILE A 85 0.60 -33.18 3.13
C ILE A 85 0.86 -32.05 4.13
N VAL A 86 1.47 -32.38 5.27
CA VAL A 86 1.82 -31.41 6.32
C VAL A 86 2.79 -30.33 5.79
N ALA A 87 3.82 -30.73 5.06
CA ALA A 87 4.79 -29.82 4.46
C ALA A 87 4.16 -28.86 3.44
N LEU A 88 3.02 -29.23 2.84
CA LEU A 88 2.34 -28.41 1.85
C LEU A 88 1.33 -27.41 2.43
N ILE A 89 0.53 -27.83 3.43
CA ILE A 89 -0.66 -27.07 3.84
C ILE A 89 -0.88 -26.99 5.36
N SER A 90 0.07 -27.43 6.18
CA SER A 90 -0.11 -27.35 7.63
C SER A 90 -0.04 -25.93 8.16
N ARG A 91 -0.64 -25.73 9.32
CA ARG A 91 -0.57 -24.45 10.03
C ARG A 91 0.88 -24.06 10.33
N ASP A 92 1.67 -24.99 10.82
CA ASP A 92 3.04 -24.72 11.28
C ASP A 92 3.93 -24.29 10.11
N VAL A 93 3.82 -24.93 8.96
CA VAL A 93 4.54 -24.57 7.73
C VAL A 93 4.13 -23.19 7.22
N VAL A 94 2.84 -22.82 7.29
CA VAL A 94 2.36 -21.49 6.93
C VAL A 94 2.88 -20.42 7.91
N TYR A 95 2.91 -20.74 9.20
CA TYR A 95 3.33 -19.78 10.24
C TYR A 95 4.85 -19.64 10.34
N SER A 96 5.63 -20.66 9.98
CA SER A 96 7.11 -20.59 9.96
C SER A 96 7.70 -19.83 8.75
N GLY A 97 6.87 -19.51 7.75
CA GLY A 97 7.35 -18.93 6.49
C GLY A 97 7.98 -19.95 5.53
N GLU A 98 8.04 -21.23 5.88
CA GLU A 98 8.48 -22.30 4.99
C GLU A 98 7.53 -22.47 3.80
N PHE A 99 6.24 -22.23 4.03
CA PHE A 99 5.22 -22.24 2.98
C PHE A 99 5.55 -21.25 1.86
N ASP A 100 5.87 -20.01 2.19
CA ASP A 100 6.15 -18.98 1.18
C ASP A 100 7.42 -19.34 0.38
N ARG A 101 8.48 -19.82 1.05
CA ARG A 101 9.69 -20.35 0.38
C ARG A 101 9.39 -21.53 -0.53
N TYR A 102 8.59 -22.46 -0.05
CA TYR A 102 8.17 -23.60 -0.87
C TYR A 102 7.41 -23.17 -2.12
N LEU A 103 6.52 -22.15 -1.99
CA LEU A 103 5.80 -21.58 -3.13
C LEU A 103 6.73 -20.88 -4.11
N ASP A 104 7.74 -20.14 -3.62
CA ASP A 104 8.72 -19.48 -4.47
C ASP A 104 9.52 -20.47 -5.32
N ASP A 105 9.91 -21.59 -4.73
CA ASP A 105 10.70 -22.63 -5.39
C ASP A 105 9.89 -23.49 -6.38
N ASN A 106 8.61 -23.77 -6.06
CA ASN A 106 7.81 -24.76 -6.79
C ASN A 106 6.68 -24.16 -7.64
N PHE A 107 6.21 -22.95 -7.30
CA PHE A 107 5.10 -22.27 -7.96
C PHE A 107 5.50 -20.83 -8.34
N PRO A 108 6.49 -20.63 -9.20
CA PRO A 108 6.85 -19.27 -9.62
C PRO A 108 5.63 -18.59 -10.25
N ALA A 109 5.39 -17.37 -9.85
CA ALA A 109 4.22 -16.59 -10.29
C ALA A 109 4.27 -16.21 -11.76
N THR A 110 5.44 -16.27 -12.37
CA THR A 110 5.70 -15.86 -13.76
C THR A 110 6.39 -16.98 -14.54
N GLY A 111 6.16 -17.02 -15.85
CA GLY A 111 6.81 -17.95 -16.77
C GLY A 111 5.82 -18.86 -17.50
N GLY A 112 6.03 -19.07 -18.81
CA GLY A 112 5.16 -19.86 -19.66
C GLY A 112 3.75 -19.25 -19.80
N GLU A 113 2.72 -20.03 -19.52
CA GLU A 113 1.30 -19.61 -19.62
C GLU A 113 0.77 -19.04 -18.29
N LYS A 114 1.62 -18.82 -17.28
CA LYS A 114 1.22 -18.29 -15.97
C LYS A 114 1.03 -16.80 -16.03
N GLN A 115 -0.10 -16.32 -15.57
CA GLN A 115 -0.43 -14.89 -15.42
C GLN A 115 -1.22 -14.67 -14.14
N GLN A 116 -0.76 -13.76 -13.32
CA GLN A 116 -1.49 -13.34 -12.12
C GLN A 116 -2.62 -12.37 -12.48
N VAL A 117 -3.64 -12.33 -11.64
CA VAL A 117 -4.85 -11.51 -11.86
C VAL A 117 -4.52 -10.02 -11.92
N ASP A 118 -3.63 -9.54 -11.06
CA ASP A 118 -3.16 -8.16 -11.00
C ASP A 118 -2.43 -7.74 -12.29
N VAL A 119 -1.50 -8.55 -12.75
CA VAL A 119 -0.74 -8.30 -13.99
C VAL A 119 -1.67 -8.29 -15.21
N LEU A 120 -2.60 -9.25 -15.29
CA LEU A 120 -3.54 -9.33 -16.40
C LEU A 120 -4.51 -8.14 -16.41
N PHE A 121 -5.05 -7.80 -15.24
CA PHE A 121 -6.00 -6.70 -15.11
C PHE A 121 -5.35 -5.35 -15.40
N LEU A 122 -4.13 -5.11 -14.88
CA LEU A 122 -3.35 -3.91 -15.21
C LEU A 122 -3.10 -3.79 -16.72
N LYS A 123 -2.66 -4.88 -17.37
CA LYS A 123 -2.46 -4.89 -18.82
C LYS A 123 -3.74 -4.50 -19.55
N GLN A 124 -4.87 -5.03 -19.14
CA GLN A 124 -6.18 -4.74 -19.75
C GLN A 124 -6.61 -3.28 -19.52
N ILE A 125 -6.42 -2.74 -18.31
CA ILE A 125 -6.66 -1.33 -18.02
C ILE A 125 -5.79 -0.45 -18.94
N ASN A 126 -4.51 -0.77 -19.10
CA ASN A 126 -3.60 -0.03 -19.96
C ASN A 126 -4.00 -0.10 -21.45
N GLU A 127 -4.49 -1.25 -21.93
CA GLU A 127 -5.06 -1.38 -23.26
C GLU A 127 -6.30 -0.49 -23.44
N TRP A 128 -7.18 -0.42 -22.45
CA TRP A 128 -8.33 0.49 -22.47
C TRP A 128 -7.91 1.96 -22.45
N ARG A 129 -6.94 2.34 -21.58
CA ARG A 129 -6.40 3.70 -21.57
C ARG A 129 -5.93 4.14 -22.95
N VAL A 130 -5.12 3.33 -23.60
CA VAL A 130 -4.59 3.63 -24.93
C VAL A 130 -5.70 3.70 -25.97
N SER A 131 -6.65 2.76 -25.94
CA SER A 131 -7.76 2.72 -26.90
C SER A 131 -8.68 3.93 -26.79
N LEU A 132 -9.15 4.23 -25.56
CA LEU A 132 -10.02 5.38 -25.28
C LEU A 132 -9.31 6.71 -25.60
N SER A 133 -8.06 6.83 -25.19
CA SER A 133 -7.27 8.05 -25.42
C SER A 133 -7.03 8.32 -26.89
N ASN A 134 -6.75 7.30 -27.69
CA ASN A 134 -6.57 7.47 -29.14
C ASN A 134 -7.86 7.90 -29.85
N GLU A 135 -9.00 7.40 -29.38
CA GLU A 135 -10.29 7.80 -29.94
C GLU A 135 -10.61 9.27 -29.62
N LEU A 136 -10.47 9.66 -28.35
CA LEU A 136 -10.70 11.04 -27.90
C LEU A 136 -9.69 12.03 -28.50
N TYR A 137 -8.41 11.67 -28.57
CA TYR A 137 -7.36 12.52 -29.15
C TYR A 137 -7.65 12.88 -30.61
N ARG A 138 -8.18 11.92 -31.41
CA ARG A 138 -8.57 12.16 -32.79
C ARG A 138 -9.74 13.15 -32.94
N LYS A 139 -10.58 13.31 -31.92
CA LYS A 139 -11.65 14.32 -31.92
C LYS A 139 -11.12 15.75 -31.81
N GLY A 140 -9.93 15.92 -31.23
CA GLY A 140 -9.34 17.26 -31.04
C GLY A 140 -9.95 18.05 -29.87
N GLY A 141 -9.81 19.38 -29.93
CA GLY A 141 -10.33 20.25 -28.88
C GLY A 141 -9.60 20.04 -27.53
N ARG A 142 -10.35 19.91 -26.43
CA ARG A 142 -9.80 19.71 -25.08
C ARG A 142 -8.94 18.45 -24.96
N TYR A 143 -9.20 17.44 -25.78
CA TYR A 143 -8.50 16.16 -25.77
C TYR A 143 -7.09 16.20 -26.38
N GLN A 144 -6.63 17.36 -26.85
CA GLN A 144 -5.23 17.57 -27.26
C GLN A 144 -4.29 17.76 -26.06
N SER A 145 -4.81 18.10 -24.88
CA SER A 145 -4.06 18.08 -23.63
C SER A 145 -3.95 16.66 -23.12
N LEU A 146 -2.72 16.15 -22.95
CA LEU A 146 -2.49 14.81 -22.39
C LEU A 146 -2.94 14.70 -20.94
N GLU A 147 -2.89 15.79 -20.18
CA GLU A 147 -3.36 15.86 -18.80
C GLU A 147 -4.89 15.66 -18.76
N VAL A 148 -5.65 16.51 -19.46
CA VAL A 148 -7.11 16.38 -19.55
C VAL A 148 -7.51 15.00 -20.05
N LEU A 149 -6.79 14.49 -21.07
CA LEU A 149 -7.06 13.19 -21.64
C LEU A 149 -6.86 12.05 -20.61
N ASN A 150 -5.78 12.14 -19.84
CA ASN A 150 -5.51 11.16 -18.79
C ASN A 150 -6.60 11.18 -17.71
N ASP A 151 -7.03 12.38 -17.27
CA ASP A 151 -8.03 12.54 -16.21
C ASP A 151 -9.38 11.95 -16.62
N VAL A 152 -9.92 12.35 -17.76
CA VAL A 152 -11.26 11.91 -18.20
C VAL A 152 -11.29 10.41 -18.51
N VAL A 153 -10.19 9.86 -19.08
CA VAL A 153 -10.11 8.42 -19.36
C VAL A 153 -9.99 7.62 -18.08
N GLN A 154 -9.22 8.11 -17.10
CA GLN A 154 -9.08 7.47 -15.80
C GLN A 154 -10.41 7.45 -15.05
N GLU A 155 -11.10 8.59 -15.00
CA GLU A 155 -12.39 8.71 -14.34
C GLU A 155 -13.41 7.75 -14.96
N PHE A 156 -13.50 7.71 -16.28
CA PHE A 156 -14.41 6.80 -17.00
C PHE A 156 -14.11 5.32 -16.68
N ILE A 157 -12.84 4.91 -16.68
CA ILE A 157 -12.45 3.53 -16.33
C ILE A 157 -12.85 3.23 -14.87
N ASN A 158 -12.61 4.14 -13.93
CA ASN A 158 -12.98 3.99 -12.53
C ASN A 158 -14.49 3.82 -12.36
N GLN A 159 -15.31 4.62 -13.05
CA GLN A 159 -16.76 4.53 -13.04
C GLN A 159 -17.26 3.14 -13.49
N ILE A 160 -16.74 2.65 -14.61
CA ILE A 160 -17.12 1.34 -15.15
C ILE A 160 -16.68 0.20 -14.23
N VAL A 161 -15.45 0.23 -13.72
CA VAL A 161 -14.92 -0.79 -12.80
C VAL A 161 -15.69 -0.80 -11.48
N PHE A 162 -16.03 0.38 -10.95
CA PHE A 162 -16.85 0.50 -9.74
C PHE A 162 -18.23 -0.15 -9.91
N LEU A 163 -18.94 0.17 -11.00
CA LEU A 163 -20.24 -0.42 -11.28
C LEU A 163 -20.15 -1.94 -11.41
N ARG A 164 -19.09 -2.43 -12.05
CA ARG A 164 -18.86 -3.87 -12.19
C ARG A 164 -18.62 -4.56 -10.84
N ILE A 165 -17.88 -3.90 -9.94
CA ILE A 165 -17.68 -4.39 -8.55
C ILE A 165 -19.01 -4.41 -7.78
N CYS A 166 -19.82 -3.36 -7.91
CA CYS A 166 -21.14 -3.31 -7.29
C CYS A 166 -22.05 -4.44 -7.79
N GLU A 167 -22.01 -4.76 -9.07
CA GLU A 167 -22.75 -5.91 -9.64
C GLU A 167 -22.31 -7.24 -9.03
N ASP A 168 -21.00 -7.52 -8.96
CA ASP A 168 -20.51 -8.77 -8.38
C ASP A 168 -20.81 -8.89 -6.88
N LYS A 169 -20.97 -7.76 -6.19
CA LYS A 169 -21.42 -7.73 -4.79
C LYS A 169 -22.95 -7.73 -4.63
N ASN A 170 -23.70 -7.84 -5.72
CA ASN A 170 -25.16 -7.76 -5.73
C ASN A 170 -25.72 -6.49 -5.07
N LEU A 171 -25.03 -5.36 -5.21
CA LEU A 171 -25.47 -4.07 -4.72
C LEU A 171 -26.50 -3.42 -5.66
N PRO A 172 -27.18 -2.33 -5.27
CA PRO A 172 -28.10 -1.60 -6.14
C PRO A 172 -27.51 -1.32 -7.53
N LEU A 173 -28.37 -1.30 -8.55
CA LEU A 173 -28.03 -1.24 -9.96
C LEU A 173 -27.44 -2.54 -10.53
N TYR A 174 -27.67 -3.67 -9.87
CA TYR A 174 -27.28 -5.00 -10.30
C TYR A 174 -27.70 -5.29 -11.75
N HIS A 175 -26.79 -5.88 -12.54
CA HIS A 175 -26.91 -6.19 -13.97
C HIS A 175 -27.15 -5.01 -14.94
N LYS A 176 -27.24 -3.75 -14.46
CA LYS A 176 -27.52 -2.61 -15.33
C LYS A 176 -26.40 -2.30 -16.31
N LEU A 177 -25.16 -2.52 -15.94
CA LEU A 177 -24.00 -2.35 -16.82
C LEU A 177 -24.02 -3.41 -17.93
N GLN A 178 -24.35 -4.67 -17.60
CA GLN A 178 -24.50 -5.75 -18.57
C GLN A 178 -25.71 -5.53 -19.49
N ASP A 179 -26.84 -5.05 -18.96
CA ASP A 179 -28.03 -4.70 -19.73
C ASP A 179 -27.75 -3.60 -20.76
N ALA A 180 -26.95 -2.59 -20.40
CA ALA A 180 -26.59 -1.51 -21.31
C ALA A 180 -25.83 -2.02 -22.54
N VAL A 181 -24.94 -2.99 -22.36
CA VAL A 181 -24.14 -3.57 -23.45
C VAL A 181 -24.94 -4.49 -24.38
N SER A 182 -26.07 -5.01 -23.89
CA SER A 182 -26.93 -5.91 -24.73
C SER A 182 -27.69 -5.17 -25.82
N GLU A 183 -27.78 -3.82 -25.73
CA GLU A 183 -28.43 -2.96 -26.74
C GLU A 183 -27.45 -1.91 -27.32
N PRO A 184 -26.61 -2.26 -28.27
CA PRO A 184 -25.52 -1.40 -28.77
C PRO A 184 -25.96 -0.04 -29.32
N GLU A 185 -27.18 0.03 -29.91
CA GLU A 185 -27.73 1.29 -30.48
C GLU A 185 -28.11 2.31 -29.39
N GLN A 186 -28.39 1.83 -28.17
CA GLN A 186 -28.78 2.67 -27.01
C GLN A 186 -27.72 2.69 -25.94
N LEU A 187 -26.55 2.10 -26.13
CA LEU A 187 -25.52 1.89 -25.14
C LEU A 187 -25.14 3.20 -24.43
N GLN A 188 -24.87 4.25 -25.18
CA GLN A 188 -24.42 5.54 -24.62
C GLN A 188 -25.51 6.20 -23.76
N VAL A 189 -26.77 6.18 -24.23
CA VAL A 189 -27.92 6.72 -23.49
C VAL A 189 -28.14 5.93 -22.19
N LYS A 190 -28.12 4.60 -22.26
CA LYS A 190 -28.30 3.75 -21.09
C LYS A 190 -27.16 3.89 -20.08
N LEU A 191 -25.93 4.08 -20.57
CA LEU A 191 -24.78 4.25 -19.73
C LEU A 191 -24.83 5.61 -19.00
N GLU A 192 -25.22 6.68 -19.70
CA GLU A 192 -25.43 7.99 -19.05
C GLU A 192 -26.54 7.95 -18.01
N GLU A 193 -27.68 7.30 -18.31
CA GLU A 193 -28.75 7.09 -17.34
C GLU A 193 -28.29 6.26 -16.13
N LEU A 194 -27.44 5.27 -16.37
CA LEU A 194 -26.83 4.45 -15.32
C LEU A 194 -25.87 5.30 -14.45
N PHE A 195 -25.05 6.14 -15.03
CA PHE A 195 -24.14 7.04 -14.30
C PHE A 195 -24.94 8.05 -13.46
N ARG A 196 -25.99 8.67 -13.99
CA ARG A 196 -26.88 9.53 -13.19
C ARG A 196 -27.55 8.78 -12.04
N SER A 197 -27.99 7.55 -12.30
CA SER A 197 -28.60 6.71 -11.24
C SER A 197 -27.56 6.32 -10.18
N ALA A 198 -26.32 6.06 -10.62
CA ALA A 198 -25.21 5.75 -9.71
C ALA A 198 -24.79 6.97 -8.89
N ASP A 199 -24.73 8.16 -9.49
CA ASP A 199 -24.45 9.40 -8.76
C ASP A 199 -25.48 9.64 -7.67
N HIS A 200 -26.78 9.59 -8.01
CA HIS A 200 -27.86 9.74 -7.04
C HIS A 200 -27.80 8.69 -5.92
N ARG A 201 -27.51 7.43 -6.27
CA ARG A 201 -27.57 6.31 -5.31
C ARG A 201 -26.31 6.21 -4.43
N TYR A 202 -25.15 6.42 -5.04
CA TYR A 202 -23.87 6.27 -4.35
C TYR A 202 -23.30 7.60 -3.86
N ASN A 203 -23.50 8.70 -4.59
CA ASN A 203 -23.07 10.08 -4.26
C ASN A 203 -21.62 10.17 -3.76
N SER A 204 -20.72 9.46 -4.47
CA SER A 204 -19.30 9.42 -4.08
C SER A 204 -18.45 10.54 -4.67
N GLY A 205 -19.05 11.43 -5.47
CA GLY A 205 -18.34 12.38 -6.33
C GLY A 205 -17.75 11.76 -7.60
N MET A 206 -17.73 10.44 -7.68
CA MET A 206 -17.12 9.69 -8.81
C MET A 206 -17.89 9.84 -10.14
N PHE A 207 -19.19 10.10 -10.09
CA PHE A 207 -20.06 10.21 -11.26
C PHE A 207 -20.44 11.65 -11.58
N SER A 208 -19.91 12.64 -10.87
CA SER A 208 -20.22 14.08 -11.03
C SER A 208 -19.28 14.82 -11.98
N GLY A 209 -18.28 14.13 -12.54
CA GLY A 209 -17.26 14.70 -13.40
C GLY A 209 -17.66 14.87 -14.87
N ASP A 210 -16.67 15.07 -15.71
CA ASP A 210 -16.81 15.29 -17.15
C ASP A 210 -17.25 14.00 -17.87
N ASP A 211 -18.51 13.92 -18.32
CA ASP A 211 -19.03 12.78 -19.04
C ASP A 211 -18.46 12.73 -20.47
N ILE A 212 -17.74 11.65 -20.79
CA ILE A 212 -17.18 11.39 -22.11
C ILE A 212 -17.95 10.30 -22.89
N VAL A 213 -19.04 9.80 -22.34
CA VAL A 213 -19.82 8.68 -22.90
C VAL A 213 -20.21 8.94 -24.35
N PHE A 214 -20.70 10.14 -24.67
CA PHE A 214 -21.07 10.52 -26.03
C PHE A 214 -19.89 10.89 -26.93
N ASP A 215 -18.72 11.06 -26.36
CA ASP A 215 -17.49 11.31 -27.10
C ASP A 215 -16.77 10.04 -27.55
N LEU A 216 -17.15 8.90 -27.01
CA LEU A 216 -16.63 7.58 -27.35
C LEU A 216 -17.61 6.82 -28.24
N SER A 217 -17.12 5.95 -29.11
CA SER A 217 -17.97 5.06 -29.92
C SER A 217 -18.54 3.92 -29.05
N SER A 218 -19.78 3.52 -29.39
CA SER A 218 -20.41 2.37 -28.74
C SER A 218 -19.57 1.09 -28.88
N THR A 219 -18.76 0.97 -29.93
CA THR A 219 -17.88 -0.17 -30.18
C THR A 219 -16.79 -0.28 -29.11
N VAL A 220 -16.09 0.84 -28.82
CA VAL A 220 -14.98 0.86 -27.84
C VAL A 220 -15.52 0.66 -26.43
N ILE A 221 -16.62 1.35 -26.08
CA ILE A 221 -17.29 1.19 -24.78
C ILE A 221 -17.74 -0.27 -24.59
N SER A 222 -18.43 -0.85 -25.60
CA SER A 222 -18.92 -2.23 -25.53
C SER A 222 -17.78 -3.24 -25.38
N ALA A 223 -16.66 -3.04 -26.09
CA ALA A 223 -15.50 -3.93 -25.99
C ALA A 223 -14.88 -3.88 -24.58
N MET A 224 -14.73 -2.68 -24.01
CA MET A 224 -14.23 -2.48 -22.64
C MET A 224 -15.14 -3.18 -21.63
N ILE A 225 -16.44 -2.90 -21.65
CA ILE A 225 -17.38 -3.47 -20.67
C ILE A 225 -17.42 -4.99 -20.81
N LYS A 226 -17.56 -5.55 -22.02
CA LYS A 226 -17.53 -7.01 -22.25
C LYS A 226 -16.26 -7.66 -21.72
N GLY A 227 -15.12 -6.96 -21.80
CA GLY A 227 -13.85 -7.43 -21.25
C GLY A 227 -13.83 -7.58 -19.72
N LEU A 228 -14.87 -7.13 -19.00
CA LEU A 228 -15.03 -7.33 -17.57
C LEU A 228 -15.89 -8.55 -17.20
N TYR A 229 -16.47 -9.22 -18.18
CA TYR A 229 -17.37 -10.35 -17.96
C TYR A 229 -16.83 -11.64 -18.57
N TYR A 230 -17.21 -12.74 -17.96
CA TYR A 230 -16.99 -14.07 -18.52
C TYR A 230 -17.78 -14.26 -19.82
N PRO A 231 -17.26 -14.90 -20.88
CA PRO A 231 -15.98 -15.63 -20.94
C PRO A 231 -14.77 -14.78 -21.37
N GLN A 232 -14.92 -13.48 -21.69
CA GLN A 232 -13.82 -12.62 -22.13
C GLN A 232 -12.79 -12.41 -21.01
N SER A 233 -13.24 -12.41 -19.76
CA SER A 233 -12.33 -12.37 -18.61
C SER A 233 -12.79 -13.31 -17.50
N PRO A 234 -11.84 -13.86 -16.71
CA PRO A 234 -12.13 -14.74 -15.58
C PRO A 234 -12.36 -13.98 -14.26
N TYR A 235 -12.45 -12.63 -14.25
CA TYR A 235 -12.51 -11.83 -13.03
C TYR A 235 -13.74 -12.10 -12.17
N LEU A 236 -13.52 -12.16 -10.87
CA LEU A 236 -14.54 -12.24 -9.82
C LEU A 236 -14.29 -11.12 -8.81
N PHE A 237 -14.86 -9.96 -9.06
CA PHE A 237 -14.62 -8.77 -8.22
C PHE A 237 -15.17 -8.88 -6.80
N ASN A 238 -16.03 -9.86 -6.51
CA ASN A 238 -16.44 -10.18 -5.14
C ASN A 238 -15.36 -10.94 -4.35
N ILE A 239 -14.35 -11.51 -5.01
CA ILE A 239 -13.23 -12.24 -4.42
C ILE A 239 -11.95 -11.40 -4.42
N ILE A 240 -11.78 -10.56 -5.45
CA ILE A 240 -10.64 -9.65 -5.53
C ILE A 240 -10.67 -8.74 -4.29
N GLU A 241 -9.60 -8.81 -3.49
CA GLU A 241 -9.48 -7.98 -2.30
C GLU A 241 -9.31 -6.49 -2.67
N PRO A 242 -9.90 -5.54 -1.90
CA PRO A 242 -9.75 -4.11 -2.16
C PRO A 242 -8.29 -3.64 -2.24
N ASN A 243 -7.41 -4.17 -1.38
CA ASN A 243 -5.99 -3.88 -1.39
C ASN A 243 -5.30 -4.29 -2.71
N LEU A 244 -5.78 -5.33 -3.38
CA LEU A 244 -5.28 -5.73 -4.70
C LEU A 244 -5.66 -4.70 -5.76
N LEU A 245 -6.88 -4.17 -5.70
CA LEU A 245 -7.29 -3.06 -6.56
C LEU A 245 -6.43 -1.82 -6.32
N GLY A 246 -6.14 -1.48 -5.06
CA GLY A 246 -5.20 -0.41 -4.71
C GLY A 246 -3.82 -0.62 -5.33
N LYS A 247 -3.24 -1.82 -5.23
CA LYS A 247 -1.96 -2.18 -5.86
C LYS A 247 -2.00 -2.06 -7.39
N ILE A 248 -3.08 -2.51 -8.02
CA ILE A 248 -3.28 -2.38 -9.47
C ILE A 248 -3.27 -0.90 -9.87
N TYR A 249 -3.95 -0.05 -9.09
CA TYR A 249 -3.96 1.39 -9.31
C TYR A 249 -2.61 2.06 -9.01
N GLU A 250 -1.85 1.60 -8.03
CA GLU A 250 -0.46 2.08 -7.81
C GLU A 250 0.44 1.79 -9.02
N MET A 251 0.38 0.57 -9.56
CA MET A 251 1.11 0.22 -10.78
C MET A 251 0.66 1.11 -11.97
N PHE A 252 -0.61 1.42 -12.04
CA PHE A 252 -1.20 2.33 -13.00
C PHE A 252 -0.67 3.77 -12.86
N LEU A 253 -0.43 4.25 -11.64
CA LEU A 253 0.16 5.57 -11.38
C LEU A 253 1.64 5.67 -11.83
N THR A 254 2.30 4.55 -12.10
CA THR A 254 3.70 4.55 -12.58
C THR A 254 3.83 4.92 -14.06
N GLU A 255 2.74 4.84 -14.84
CA GLU A 255 2.72 5.09 -16.28
C GLU A 255 1.79 6.27 -16.62
N GLN A 256 2.18 7.07 -17.61
CA GLN A 256 1.40 8.21 -18.11
C GLN A 256 1.16 8.12 -19.61
N LEU A 257 0.13 8.78 -20.10
CA LEU A 257 -0.09 8.93 -21.52
C LEU A 257 1.01 9.78 -22.15
N VAL A 258 1.51 9.34 -23.30
CA VAL A 258 2.52 10.06 -24.09
C VAL A 258 2.14 10.07 -25.55
N LEU A 259 2.48 11.15 -26.25
CA LEU A 259 2.33 11.22 -27.71
C LEU A 259 3.55 10.52 -28.35
N LEU A 260 3.27 9.48 -29.13
CA LEU A 260 4.29 8.73 -29.85
C LEU A 260 4.69 9.44 -31.15
N PRO A 261 5.86 9.13 -31.75
CA PRO A 261 6.34 9.77 -32.96
C PRO A 261 5.43 9.59 -34.19
N ASP A 262 4.58 8.55 -34.20
CA ASP A 262 3.58 8.27 -35.25
C ASP A 262 2.28 9.08 -35.06
N GLY A 263 2.20 9.93 -34.05
CA GLY A 263 1.02 10.74 -33.73
C GLY A 263 -0.08 10.01 -32.98
N THR A 264 0.18 8.79 -32.48
CA THR A 264 -0.75 8.05 -31.62
C THR A 264 -0.43 8.27 -30.15
N ILE A 265 -1.42 7.99 -29.27
CA ILE A 265 -1.22 7.99 -27.83
C ILE A 265 -0.75 6.61 -27.39
N GLY A 266 0.30 6.58 -26.61
CA GLY A 266 0.86 5.40 -25.96
C GLY A 266 1.10 5.62 -24.47
N LEU A 267 1.79 4.68 -23.82
CA LEU A 267 2.17 4.76 -22.42
C LEU A 267 3.66 4.96 -22.28
N GLY A 268 4.05 5.82 -21.34
CA GLY A 268 5.42 6.07 -20.94
C GLY A 268 5.55 6.13 -19.42
N LYS A 269 6.72 5.79 -18.89
CA LYS A 269 6.96 5.85 -17.43
C LYS A 269 6.97 7.31 -16.96
N LYS A 270 6.30 7.60 -15.84
CA LYS A 270 6.37 8.90 -15.17
C LYS A 270 7.82 9.16 -14.70
N LYS A 271 8.26 10.44 -14.77
CA LYS A 271 9.61 10.85 -14.35
C LYS A 271 9.92 10.49 -12.90
N ASP A 272 8.94 10.63 -12.00
CA ASP A 272 9.08 10.34 -10.57
C ASP A 272 9.31 8.85 -10.30
N CYS A 273 8.72 7.98 -11.09
CA CYS A 273 8.94 6.53 -11.01
C CYS A 273 10.33 6.13 -11.53
N LEU A 274 10.82 6.83 -12.57
CA LEU A 274 12.19 6.64 -13.06
C LEU A 274 13.24 6.96 -11.99
N ASN A 275 12.94 7.93 -11.12
CA ASN A 275 13.83 8.38 -10.05
C ASN A 275 13.61 7.68 -8.70
N ARG A 276 12.86 6.59 -8.66
CA ARG A 276 12.69 5.70 -7.51
C ARG A 276 11.95 6.30 -6.30
N SER A 277 11.14 7.34 -6.47
CA SER A 277 10.42 7.98 -5.36
C SER A 277 9.15 7.24 -4.93
N VAL A 278 8.51 6.46 -5.82
CA VAL A 278 7.32 5.67 -5.51
C VAL A 278 7.73 4.22 -5.20
N VAL A 279 7.30 3.71 -4.05
CA VAL A 279 7.59 2.34 -3.59
C VAL A 279 6.32 1.74 -3.02
N THR A 280 5.79 0.70 -3.68
CA THR A 280 4.65 -0.08 -3.17
C THR A 280 5.04 -0.77 -1.87
N THR A 281 4.26 -0.57 -0.81
CA THR A 281 4.52 -1.16 0.49
C THR A 281 3.85 -2.52 0.60
N PRO A 282 4.59 -3.61 0.91
CA PRO A 282 3.99 -4.92 1.15
C PRO A 282 2.91 -4.90 2.22
N THR A 283 1.84 -5.63 1.99
CA THR A 283 0.64 -5.64 2.87
C THR A 283 0.96 -6.04 4.30
N GLU A 284 1.90 -6.95 4.51
CA GLU A 284 2.35 -7.41 5.82
C GLU A 284 2.98 -6.26 6.63
N ILE A 285 3.75 -5.40 5.96
CA ILE A 285 4.36 -4.21 6.58
C ILE A 285 3.28 -3.20 6.96
N VAL A 286 2.32 -2.96 6.06
CA VAL A 286 1.19 -2.05 6.32
C VAL A 286 0.42 -2.50 7.55
N LYS A 287 0.02 -3.77 7.61
CA LYS A 287 -0.69 -4.37 8.76
C LYS A 287 0.11 -4.25 10.05
N TYR A 288 1.41 -4.55 10.00
CA TYR A 288 2.28 -4.43 11.16
C TYR A 288 2.37 -3.00 11.69
N ILE A 289 2.56 -2.01 10.82
CA ILE A 289 2.62 -0.60 11.20
C ILE A 289 1.30 -0.12 11.79
N VAL A 290 0.19 -0.45 11.15
CA VAL A 290 -1.16 -0.09 11.61
C VAL A 290 -1.44 -0.72 12.97
N GLU A 291 -1.26 -2.03 13.13
CA GLU A 291 -1.48 -2.73 14.40
C GLU A 291 -0.59 -2.17 15.51
N LYS A 292 0.70 -1.98 15.23
CA LYS A 292 1.69 -1.44 16.17
C LYS A 292 1.34 -0.05 16.67
N THR A 293 0.72 0.77 15.83
CA THR A 293 0.35 2.14 16.14
C THR A 293 -1.02 2.23 16.79
N LEU A 294 -2.03 1.62 16.14
CA LEU A 294 -3.42 1.79 16.56
C LEU A 294 -3.78 0.96 17.79
N SER A 295 -3.08 -0.16 18.06
CA SER A 295 -3.24 -0.88 19.32
C SER A 295 -2.99 0.03 20.53
N ARG A 296 -2.07 1.01 20.39
CA ARG A 296 -1.75 2.00 21.44
C ARG A 296 -2.69 3.21 21.41
N ALA A 297 -2.96 3.72 20.20
CA ALA A 297 -3.83 4.89 20.05
C ALA A 297 -5.29 4.63 20.45
N CYS A 298 -5.75 3.38 20.32
CA CYS A 298 -7.11 2.94 20.66
C CYS A 298 -7.19 2.27 22.04
N GLU A 299 -6.07 2.11 22.77
CA GLU A 299 -6.04 1.39 24.04
C GLU A 299 -7.03 1.99 25.03
N GLY A 300 -7.88 1.13 25.63
CA GLY A 300 -8.88 1.51 26.62
C GLY A 300 -10.11 2.26 26.10
N LYS A 301 -10.17 2.63 24.83
CA LYS A 301 -11.27 3.40 24.24
C LYS A 301 -12.51 2.55 23.98
N THR A 302 -13.67 3.17 24.16
CA THR A 302 -14.97 2.65 23.72
C THR A 302 -15.18 2.91 22.23
N PRO A 303 -16.11 2.20 21.55
CA PRO A 303 -16.45 2.48 20.15
C PRO A 303 -16.87 3.93 19.88
N ALA A 304 -17.52 4.59 20.82
CA ALA A 304 -17.88 6.00 20.71
C ALA A 304 -16.63 6.92 20.74
N GLU A 305 -15.66 6.63 21.62
CA GLU A 305 -14.42 7.40 21.74
C GLU A 305 -13.44 7.13 20.58
N ILE A 306 -13.63 6.07 19.80
CA ILE A 306 -12.87 5.81 18.57
C ILE A 306 -13.11 6.92 17.53
N LEU A 307 -14.27 7.52 17.49
CA LEU A 307 -14.58 8.62 16.55
C LEU A 307 -13.70 9.87 16.77
N ASP A 308 -13.06 9.99 17.93
CA ASP A 308 -12.10 11.05 18.25
C ASP A 308 -10.64 10.65 17.94
N VAL A 309 -10.43 9.47 17.38
CA VAL A 309 -9.10 9.00 16.96
C VAL A 309 -8.87 9.35 15.49
N HIS A 310 -8.23 10.48 15.25
CA HIS A 310 -7.95 10.98 13.89
C HIS A 310 -6.61 10.45 13.42
N ILE A 311 -6.63 9.69 12.32
CA ILE A 311 -5.46 9.01 11.74
C ILE A 311 -5.18 9.63 10.38
N ALA A 312 -3.92 9.96 10.10
CA ALA A 312 -3.53 10.51 8.80
C ALA A 312 -2.35 9.76 8.18
N ASP A 313 -2.37 9.71 6.84
CA ASP A 313 -1.17 9.50 6.03
C ASP A 313 -0.95 10.75 5.17
N ILE A 314 0.18 11.41 5.35
CA ILE A 314 0.49 12.70 4.71
C ILE A 314 1.27 12.57 3.39
N ALA A 315 1.39 11.35 2.88
CA ALA A 315 1.87 10.98 1.56
C ALA A 315 1.19 9.65 1.17
N CYS A 316 -0.16 9.68 1.11
CA CYS A 316 -0.97 8.48 1.22
C CYS A 316 -0.95 7.56 -0.03
N GLY A 317 -0.47 8.06 -1.17
CA GLY A 317 -0.50 7.29 -2.41
C GLY A 317 -1.92 6.77 -2.72
N SER A 318 -2.03 5.50 -3.04
CA SER A 318 -3.30 4.80 -3.28
C SER A 318 -4.15 4.56 -2.02
N GLY A 319 -3.67 4.94 -0.82
CA GLY A 319 -4.41 4.84 0.44
C GLY A 319 -4.28 3.52 1.19
N ILE A 320 -3.33 2.66 0.87
CA ILE A 320 -3.20 1.32 1.45
C ILE A 320 -3.10 1.33 3.00
N PHE A 321 -2.38 2.31 3.59
CA PHE A 321 -2.31 2.47 5.04
C PHE A 321 -3.66 2.92 5.62
N LEU A 322 -4.39 3.75 4.90
CA LEU A 322 -5.70 4.26 5.32
C LEU A 322 -6.78 3.18 5.26
N GLU A 323 -6.75 2.32 4.23
CA GLU A 323 -7.63 1.16 4.13
C GLU A 323 -7.43 0.18 5.30
N GLU A 324 -6.17 -0.11 5.63
CA GLU A 324 -5.85 -1.01 6.74
C GLU A 324 -6.19 -0.38 8.10
N ALA A 325 -5.96 0.93 8.27
CA ALA A 325 -6.35 1.66 9.46
C ALA A 325 -7.88 1.63 9.65
N PHE A 326 -8.63 1.83 8.57
CA PHE A 326 -10.09 1.74 8.59
C PHE A 326 -10.57 0.32 8.95
N ALA A 327 -9.95 -0.72 8.36
CA ALA A 327 -10.24 -2.11 8.69
C ALA A 327 -9.94 -2.43 10.17
N TYR A 328 -8.80 -1.92 10.67
CA TYR A 328 -8.42 -2.08 12.08
C TYR A 328 -9.46 -1.48 13.02
N LEU A 329 -9.90 -0.23 12.77
CA LEU A 329 -10.89 0.45 13.62
C LEU A 329 -12.24 -0.27 13.62
N GLN A 330 -12.69 -0.77 12.45
CA GLN A 330 -13.92 -1.58 12.38
C GLN A 330 -13.80 -2.83 13.25
N ASN A 331 -12.72 -3.58 13.09
CA ASN A 331 -12.48 -4.79 13.86
C ASN A 331 -12.36 -4.49 15.37
N TYR A 332 -11.70 -3.41 15.75
CA TYR A 332 -11.59 -2.97 17.12
C TYR A 332 -12.97 -2.72 17.74
N CYS A 333 -13.85 -1.99 17.07
CA CYS A 333 -15.22 -1.72 17.53
C CYS A 333 -16.04 -3.03 17.65
N VAL A 334 -15.97 -3.92 16.64
CA VAL A 334 -16.65 -5.23 16.70
C VAL A 334 -16.19 -6.01 17.93
N GLN A 335 -14.88 -6.11 18.16
CA GLN A 335 -14.33 -6.84 19.30
C GLN A 335 -14.75 -6.22 20.65
N LYS A 336 -14.84 -4.90 20.73
CA LYS A 336 -15.32 -4.20 21.94
C LYS A 336 -16.79 -4.46 22.22
N TYR A 337 -17.66 -4.36 21.21
CA TYR A 337 -19.09 -4.68 21.37
C TYR A 337 -19.29 -6.14 21.79
N LEU A 338 -18.55 -7.09 21.19
CA LEU A 338 -18.63 -8.50 21.57
C LEU A 338 -18.15 -8.74 23.00
N ALA A 339 -17.04 -8.12 23.41
CA ALA A 339 -16.49 -8.25 24.75
C ALA A 339 -17.42 -7.68 25.83
N ASN A 340 -18.19 -6.63 25.49
CA ASN A 340 -19.18 -6.04 26.37
C ASN A 340 -20.55 -6.76 26.36
N GLY A 341 -20.77 -7.68 25.42
CA GLY A 341 -22.08 -8.32 25.21
C GLY A 341 -23.11 -7.46 24.51
N GLU A 342 -22.68 -6.38 23.83
CA GLU A 342 -23.52 -5.38 23.16
C GLU A 342 -23.81 -5.80 21.70
N HIS A 343 -24.43 -6.99 21.53
CA HIS A 343 -24.69 -7.58 20.20
C HIS A 343 -25.70 -6.77 19.36
N GLU A 344 -26.52 -5.93 19.97
CA GLU A 344 -27.50 -5.06 19.31
C GLU A 344 -26.87 -4.00 18.39
N HIS A 345 -25.60 -3.70 18.58
CA HIS A 345 -24.80 -2.81 17.72
C HIS A 345 -24.15 -3.53 16.53
N LEU A 346 -24.33 -4.84 16.41
CA LEU A 346 -23.67 -5.67 15.43
C LEU A 346 -24.67 -6.37 14.50
N LEU A 347 -24.24 -6.62 13.26
CA LEU A 347 -24.96 -7.43 12.28
C LEU A 347 -24.26 -8.78 12.14
N GLU A 348 -24.98 -9.87 12.34
CA GLU A 348 -24.48 -11.21 12.12
C GLU A 348 -24.38 -11.52 10.61
N ILE A 349 -23.22 -11.97 10.16
CA ILE A 349 -22.96 -12.33 8.76
C ILE A 349 -22.84 -13.84 8.54
N GLY A 350 -23.20 -14.65 9.56
CA GLY A 350 -23.19 -16.11 9.54
C GLY A 350 -22.02 -16.71 10.29
N ASN A 351 -22.17 -17.97 10.71
CA ASN A 351 -21.16 -18.76 11.43
C ASN A 351 -20.61 -18.09 12.72
N GLY A 352 -21.42 -17.24 13.37
CA GLY A 352 -21.00 -16.47 14.56
C GLY A 352 -20.01 -15.34 14.26
N SER A 353 -19.92 -14.92 13.03
CA SER A 353 -19.16 -13.73 12.63
C SER A 353 -20.05 -12.50 12.59
N TYR A 354 -19.50 -11.36 12.97
CA TYR A 354 -20.22 -10.09 13.10
C TYR A 354 -19.53 -8.96 12.35
N LYS A 355 -20.32 -7.98 11.90
CA LYS A 355 -19.85 -6.73 11.32
C LYS A 355 -20.56 -5.54 11.92
N LEU A 356 -20.00 -4.34 11.73
CA LEU A 356 -20.69 -3.08 12.05
C LEU A 356 -21.79 -2.77 11.02
N PRO A 357 -22.88 -2.09 11.41
CA PRO A 357 -23.80 -1.47 10.49
C PRO A 357 -23.10 -0.46 9.56
N LEU A 358 -23.64 -0.27 8.35
CA LEU A 358 -23.02 0.61 7.34
C LEU A 358 -22.86 2.06 7.83
N ASP A 359 -23.83 2.58 8.56
CA ASP A 359 -23.78 3.94 9.11
C ASP A 359 -22.64 4.13 10.11
N GLU A 360 -22.37 3.12 10.95
CA GLU A 360 -21.26 3.18 11.88
C GLU A 360 -19.93 3.11 11.15
N LYS A 361 -19.82 2.26 10.12
CA LYS A 361 -18.63 2.24 9.23
C LYS A 361 -18.42 3.60 8.56
N LYS A 362 -19.48 4.25 8.02
CA LYS A 362 -19.40 5.60 7.44
C LYS A 362 -18.88 6.61 8.45
N ARG A 363 -19.41 6.59 9.67
CA ARG A 363 -18.96 7.49 10.75
C ARG A 363 -17.49 7.31 11.07
N ILE A 364 -17.02 6.07 11.21
CA ILE A 364 -15.59 5.77 11.43
C ILE A 364 -14.75 6.29 10.26
N LEU A 365 -15.15 6.00 9.01
CA LEU A 365 -14.42 6.43 7.83
C LEU A 365 -14.28 7.96 7.77
N CYS A 366 -15.40 8.69 7.91
CA CYS A 366 -15.42 10.14 7.78
C CYS A 366 -14.78 10.87 8.97
N SER A 367 -14.86 10.29 10.18
CA SER A 367 -14.34 10.97 11.38
C SER A 367 -12.89 10.63 11.67
N CYS A 368 -12.42 9.43 11.27
CA CYS A 368 -11.13 8.93 11.73
C CYS A 368 -10.04 8.91 10.67
N ILE A 369 -10.37 8.82 9.37
CA ILE A 369 -9.43 8.51 8.30
C ILE A 369 -9.17 9.74 7.43
N TYR A 370 -7.89 10.13 7.30
CA TYR A 370 -7.46 11.31 6.56
C TYR A 370 -6.22 11.01 5.72
N GLY A 371 -6.14 11.58 4.51
CA GLY A 371 -5.02 11.41 3.61
C GLY A 371 -4.66 12.70 2.85
N ILE A 372 -3.38 12.85 2.54
CA ILE A 372 -2.89 13.93 1.68
C ILE A 372 -1.90 13.32 0.70
N ASP A 373 -2.04 13.65 -0.57
CA ASP A 373 -1.03 13.33 -1.58
C ASP A 373 -0.85 14.47 -2.58
N ILE A 374 0.34 14.57 -3.15
CA ILE A 374 0.70 15.57 -4.17
C ILE A 374 0.25 15.13 -5.57
N ASP A 375 -0.07 13.88 -5.77
CA ASP A 375 -0.62 13.35 -7.03
C ASP A 375 -2.15 13.27 -6.92
N ILE A 376 -2.86 14.07 -7.72
CA ILE A 376 -4.34 14.11 -7.73
C ILE A 376 -4.93 12.73 -8.08
N HIS A 377 -4.27 11.97 -8.96
CA HIS A 377 -4.74 10.64 -9.33
C HIS A 377 -4.60 9.65 -8.16
N ALA A 378 -3.55 9.77 -7.35
CA ALA A 378 -3.39 8.99 -6.14
C ALA A 378 -4.51 9.29 -5.14
N VAL A 379 -4.89 10.56 -4.97
CA VAL A 379 -6.03 10.98 -4.14
C VAL A 379 -7.34 10.34 -4.59
N GLU A 380 -7.64 10.35 -5.90
CA GLU A 380 -8.85 9.72 -6.44
C GLU A 380 -8.84 8.20 -6.26
N VAL A 381 -7.69 7.56 -6.46
CA VAL A 381 -7.53 6.12 -6.19
C VAL A 381 -7.73 5.81 -4.71
N ALA A 382 -7.15 6.61 -3.80
CA ALA A 382 -7.32 6.41 -2.36
C ALA A 382 -8.79 6.55 -1.92
N LYS A 383 -9.52 7.54 -2.44
CA LYS A 383 -10.96 7.66 -2.22
C LYS A 383 -11.70 6.42 -2.73
N PHE A 384 -11.42 6.00 -3.96
CA PHE A 384 -12.03 4.84 -4.58
C PHE A 384 -11.81 3.57 -3.75
N SER A 385 -10.57 3.29 -3.36
CA SER A 385 -10.20 2.13 -2.54
C SER A 385 -10.93 2.12 -1.20
N LEU A 386 -10.99 3.27 -0.51
CA LEU A 386 -11.72 3.40 0.77
C LEU A 386 -13.22 3.18 0.61
N LEU A 387 -13.83 3.66 -0.49
CA LEU A 387 -15.24 3.43 -0.76
C LEU A 387 -15.54 1.96 -1.07
N ILE A 388 -14.67 1.28 -1.82
CA ILE A 388 -14.78 -0.17 -2.04
C ILE A 388 -14.62 -0.94 -0.72
N LYS A 389 -13.70 -0.50 0.15
CA LYS A 389 -13.50 -1.09 1.48
C LYS A 389 -14.71 -0.90 2.38
N LEU A 390 -15.38 0.25 2.31
CA LEU A 390 -16.60 0.53 3.07
C LEU A 390 -17.74 -0.44 2.73
N ILE A 391 -17.93 -0.75 1.44
CA ILE A 391 -18.98 -1.67 0.98
C ILE A 391 -18.56 -3.15 1.02
N GLU A 392 -17.38 -3.45 1.54
CA GLU A 392 -16.97 -4.83 1.77
C GLU A 392 -17.94 -5.52 2.74
N ASN A 393 -18.39 -6.74 2.37
CA ASN A 393 -19.40 -7.51 3.11
C ASN A 393 -20.79 -6.84 3.19
N GLU A 394 -21.06 -5.82 2.36
CA GLU A 394 -22.42 -5.30 2.19
C GLU A 394 -23.19 -6.10 1.14
N THR A 395 -24.52 -6.10 1.28
CA THR A 395 -25.46 -6.77 0.37
C THR A 395 -26.61 -5.82 0.02
N ALA A 396 -27.36 -6.09 -1.05
CA ALA A 396 -28.50 -5.25 -1.42
C ALA A 396 -29.48 -4.99 -0.25
N PRO A 397 -29.85 -5.98 0.59
CA PRO A 397 -30.69 -5.71 1.75
C PRO A 397 -30.05 -4.79 2.79
N SER A 398 -28.72 -4.88 3.01
CA SER A 398 -28.04 -4.05 4.00
C SER A 398 -27.90 -2.59 3.61
N VAL A 399 -28.08 -2.27 2.32
CA VAL A 399 -27.97 -0.91 1.76
C VAL A 399 -29.27 -0.40 1.15
N SER A 400 -30.39 -1.14 1.29
CA SER A 400 -31.66 -0.83 0.60
C SER A 400 -32.22 0.54 0.95
N ASP A 401 -32.13 0.93 2.22
CA ASP A 401 -32.69 2.17 2.76
C ASP A 401 -31.68 3.34 2.76
N GLU A 402 -30.41 3.05 2.47
CA GLU A 402 -29.35 4.05 2.41
C GLU A 402 -29.40 4.88 1.14
N THR A 403 -29.45 6.19 1.25
CA THR A 403 -29.31 7.12 0.13
C THR A 403 -28.74 8.44 0.66
N PRO A 404 -27.50 8.78 0.33
CA PRO A 404 -26.55 7.99 -0.48
C PRO A 404 -25.90 6.81 0.26
N ILE A 405 -25.50 5.78 -0.48
CA ILE A 405 -24.82 4.61 0.09
C ILE A 405 -23.41 4.98 0.54
N LEU A 406 -22.70 5.80 -0.24
CA LEU A 406 -21.31 6.19 0.04
C LEU A 406 -21.23 7.62 0.58
N PRO A 407 -20.31 7.92 1.49
CA PRO A 407 -20.03 9.28 1.92
C PRO A 407 -19.16 10.01 0.89
N ASP A 408 -19.20 11.35 0.90
CA ASP A 408 -18.22 12.19 0.23
C ASP A 408 -16.92 12.24 1.07
N LEU A 409 -15.80 11.89 0.47
CA LEU A 409 -14.46 11.91 1.09
C LEU A 409 -13.62 13.12 0.70
N SER A 410 -14.22 14.14 0.07
CA SER A 410 -13.50 15.34 -0.38
C SER A 410 -12.86 16.16 0.76
N ASN A 411 -13.37 16.01 1.98
CA ASN A 411 -12.80 16.64 3.19
C ASN A 411 -11.83 15.72 3.96
N ASN A 412 -11.68 14.47 3.53
CA ASN A 412 -10.87 13.46 4.19
C ASN A 412 -9.58 13.18 3.43
N ILE A 413 -9.68 13.02 2.11
CA ILE A 413 -8.55 12.68 1.25
C ILE A 413 -8.36 13.85 0.28
N LEU A 414 -7.25 14.59 0.46
CA LEU A 414 -7.04 15.88 -0.19
C LEU A 414 -5.76 15.89 -1.02
N PHE A 415 -5.84 16.63 -2.12
CA PHE A 415 -4.71 16.93 -2.99
C PHE A 415 -3.86 18.08 -2.42
N GLY A 416 -2.55 17.93 -2.45
CA GLY A 416 -1.61 18.99 -2.15
C GLY A 416 -0.29 18.52 -1.55
N ASN A 417 0.68 19.43 -1.52
CA ASN A 417 2.00 19.20 -0.94
C ASN A 417 1.95 19.37 0.58
N SER A 418 1.88 18.28 1.32
CA SER A 418 1.84 18.28 2.79
C SER A 418 3.05 18.94 3.47
N LEU A 419 4.13 19.19 2.71
CA LEU A 419 5.35 19.82 3.21
C LEU A 419 5.39 21.34 2.98
N VAL A 420 4.56 21.88 2.09
CA VAL A 420 4.52 23.31 1.73
C VAL A 420 3.13 23.86 1.93
N SER A 421 3.01 25.02 2.57
CA SER A 421 1.75 25.76 2.67
C SER A 421 1.88 27.14 2.01
N SER A 422 0.76 27.78 1.71
CA SER A 422 0.74 29.10 1.07
C SER A 422 1.46 30.17 1.88
N GLU A 423 1.55 30.02 3.19
CA GLU A 423 2.25 30.97 4.07
C GLU A 423 3.76 31.01 3.79
N GLU A 424 4.36 29.86 3.45
CA GLU A 424 5.80 29.80 3.16
C GLU A 424 6.18 30.39 1.80
N LEU A 425 5.20 30.65 0.94
CA LEU A 425 5.42 31.30 -0.36
C LEU A 425 5.60 32.81 -0.24
N GLN A 426 5.27 33.41 0.92
CA GLN A 426 5.41 34.85 1.11
C GLN A 426 6.85 35.29 0.95
N GLY A 427 7.07 36.19 -0.02
CA GLY A 427 8.40 36.73 -0.34
C GLY A 427 9.27 35.85 -1.24
N ILE A 428 8.75 34.73 -1.73
CA ILE A 428 9.39 33.88 -2.75
C ILE A 428 8.73 34.19 -4.10
N ARG A 429 9.55 34.41 -5.13
CA ARG A 429 9.03 34.54 -6.50
C ARG A 429 8.75 33.15 -7.05
N VAL A 430 7.49 32.87 -7.36
CA VAL A 430 7.01 31.61 -7.93
C VAL A 430 6.22 31.95 -9.19
N SER A 431 6.51 31.31 -10.30
CA SER A 431 5.70 31.42 -11.52
C SER A 431 4.36 30.68 -11.35
N ALA A 432 3.42 30.92 -12.27
CA ALA A 432 2.12 30.23 -12.22
C ALA A 432 2.29 28.72 -12.40
N ASP A 433 3.19 28.29 -13.29
CA ASP A 433 3.46 26.87 -13.53
C ASP A 433 4.12 26.21 -12.31
N GLU A 434 5.11 26.86 -11.70
CA GLU A 434 5.73 26.38 -10.46
C GLU A 434 4.73 26.32 -9.30
N LEU A 435 3.75 27.22 -9.23
CA LEU A 435 2.72 27.20 -8.20
C LEU A 435 1.80 25.99 -8.34
N ILE A 436 1.44 25.65 -9.58
CA ILE A 436 0.65 24.42 -9.87
C ILE A 436 1.46 23.18 -9.46
N GLU A 437 2.74 23.12 -9.84
CA GLU A 437 3.62 22.00 -9.53
C GLU A 437 3.92 21.86 -8.02
N LEU A 438 4.07 23.00 -7.31
CA LEU A 438 4.25 23.04 -5.85
C LEU A 438 3.01 22.56 -5.08
N ALA A 439 1.81 22.80 -5.62
CA ALA A 439 0.52 22.43 -5.02
C ALA A 439 0.45 22.68 -3.50
N PRO A 440 0.61 23.94 -3.02
CA PRO A 440 0.69 24.23 -1.59
C PRO A 440 -0.57 23.77 -0.86
N PHE A 441 -0.40 23.11 0.29
CA PHE A 441 -1.50 22.53 1.05
C PHE A 441 -1.98 23.43 2.19
N ASP A 442 -3.28 23.64 2.27
CA ASP A 442 -3.91 24.34 3.39
C ASP A 442 -4.28 23.35 4.50
N TRP A 443 -3.53 23.36 5.58
CA TRP A 443 -3.76 22.48 6.73
C TRP A 443 -5.05 22.77 7.49
N SER A 444 -5.71 23.91 7.26
CA SER A 444 -7.01 24.21 7.86
C SER A 444 -8.17 23.44 7.18
N SER A 445 -7.95 22.99 5.95
CA SER A 445 -8.95 22.26 5.16
C SER A 445 -9.13 20.80 5.57
N ILE A 446 -8.21 20.23 6.32
CA ILE A 446 -8.27 18.84 6.77
C ILE A 446 -8.41 18.76 8.29
N ASN A 447 -9.28 17.87 8.79
CA ASN A 447 -9.56 17.68 10.21
C ASN A 447 -9.84 18.99 10.96
N ASN A 448 -10.46 19.97 10.29
CA ASN A 448 -10.72 21.31 10.82
C ASN A 448 -9.45 22.00 11.39
N GLY A 449 -8.28 21.70 10.84
CA GLY A 449 -6.99 22.21 11.30
C GLY A 449 -6.46 21.57 12.60
N ASN A 450 -7.17 20.59 13.17
CA ASN A 450 -6.74 19.92 14.39
C ASN A 450 -5.59 18.94 14.13
N PRO A 451 -4.71 18.72 15.12
CA PRO A 451 -3.67 17.72 15.01
C PRO A 451 -4.22 16.29 15.06
N PHE A 452 -3.45 15.33 14.55
CA PHE A 452 -3.84 13.93 14.44
C PHE A 452 -3.42 13.10 15.67
N SER A 453 -4.26 12.13 16.03
CA SER A 453 -3.96 11.14 17.08
C SER A 453 -2.85 10.18 16.64
N ALA A 454 -2.81 9.86 15.35
CA ALA A 454 -1.74 9.05 14.75
C ALA A 454 -1.44 9.50 13.32
N ILE A 455 -0.15 9.47 12.94
CA ILE A 455 0.31 9.61 11.57
C ILE A 455 1.09 8.36 11.20
N ILE A 456 0.67 7.69 10.13
CA ILE A 456 1.27 6.44 9.65
C ILE A 456 1.63 6.59 8.17
N GLY A 457 2.48 5.72 7.63
CA GLY A 457 2.73 5.71 6.19
C GLY A 457 4.16 5.29 5.80
N ASN A 458 4.42 5.46 4.50
CA ASN A 458 5.71 5.25 3.87
C ASN A 458 6.11 6.52 3.08
N PRO A 459 6.79 7.49 3.71
CA PRO A 459 7.15 8.74 3.05
C PRO A 459 8.14 8.53 1.90
N PRO A 460 8.17 9.38 0.86
CA PRO A 460 9.06 9.23 -0.29
C PRO A 460 10.54 9.37 0.08
N TYR A 461 11.40 8.48 -0.50
CA TYR A 461 12.84 8.44 -0.29
C TYR A 461 13.57 9.11 -1.46
N VAL A 462 13.81 10.40 -1.36
CA VAL A 462 14.49 11.21 -2.38
C VAL A 462 15.65 11.95 -1.73
N ASN A 463 16.87 11.65 -2.16
CA ASN A 463 18.05 12.34 -1.68
C ASN A 463 18.13 13.79 -2.22
N THR A 464 19.02 14.60 -1.68
CA THR A 464 19.16 16.03 -2.06
C THR A 464 19.44 16.22 -3.55
N GLU A 465 20.22 15.35 -4.19
CA GLU A 465 20.51 15.41 -5.63
C GLU A 465 19.26 15.14 -6.46
N GLY A 466 18.51 14.10 -6.09
CA GLY A 466 17.22 13.80 -6.71
C GLY A 466 16.21 14.91 -6.55
N MET A 467 16.12 15.53 -5.37
CA MET A 467 15.25 16.68 -5.16
C MET A 467 15.61 17.86 -6.06
N HIS A 468 16.90 18.21 -6.22
CA HIS A 468 17.31 19.28 -7.12
C HIS A 468 17.10 18.97 -8.61
N ALA A 469 17.06 17.69 -8.97
CA ALA A 469 16.82 17.27 -10.37
C ALA A 469 15.32 17.21 -10.72
N LEU A 470 14.45 16.99 -9.72
CA LEU A 470 13.03 16.67 -9.92
C LEU A 470 12.09 17.80 -9.52
N LEU A 471 12.42 18.53 -8.46
CA LEU A 471 11.49 19.47 -7.84
C LEU A 471 11.74 20.90 -8.33
N PRO A 472 10.72 21.76 -8.33
CA PRO A 472 10.89 23.19 -8.55
C PRO A 472 11.93 23.78 -7.58
N ILE A 473 12.77 24.68 -8.09
CA ILE A 473 13.81 25.34 -7.27
C ILE A 473 13.24 25.95 -5.98
N PRO A 474 12.09 26.69 -6.02
CA PRO A 474 11.47 27.24 -4.82
C PRO A 474 11.14 26.22 -3.75
N GLU A 475 10.76 24.99 -4.12
CA GLU A 475 10.38 23.94 -3.18
C GLU A 475 11.55 23.52 -2.28
N VAL A 476 12.71 23.29 -2.86
CA VAL A 476 13.92 22.93 -2.08
C VAL A 476 14.38 24.08 -1.19
N GLU A 477 14.21 25.32 -1.60
CA GLU A 477 14.53 26.50 -0.78
C GLU A 477 13.57 26.61 0.42
N ILE A 478 12.26 26.35 0.20
CA ILE A 478 11.26 26.30 1.28
C ILE A 478 11.63 25.22 2.29
N TYR A 479 12.00 24.02 1.83
CA TYR A 479 12.42 22.93 2.72
C TYR A 479 13.59 23.33 3.60
N LYS A 480 14.63 23.94 3.02
CA LYS A 480 15.82 24.42 3.76
C LYS A 480 15.50 25.51 4.77
N LYS A 481 14.53 26.37 4.49
CA LYS A 481 14.09 27.46 5.37
C LYS A 481 13.16 26.97 6.49
N LYS A 482 12.24 26.07 6.19
CA LYS A 482 11.17 25.63 7.07
C LYS A 482 11.59 24.51 8.04
N TYR A 483 12.35 23.53 7.56
CA TYR A 483 12.64 22.31 8.30
C TYR A 483 14.05 22.30 8.89
N LYS A 484 14.16 21.98 10.16
CA LYS A 484 15.46 21.84 10.86
C LYS A 484 16.22 20.60 10.40
N THR A 485 15.47 19.57 9.93
CA THR A 485 16.03 18.31 9.46
C THR A 485 16.58 18.38 8.04
N SER A 486 16.31 19.47 7.29
CA SER A 486 16.91 19.77 5.99
C SER A 486 18.35 20.22 6.13
N HIS A 487 19.23 19.31 6.59
CA HIS A 487 20.63 19.61 6.89
C HIS A 487 21.60 18.75 6.07
N LYS A 488 22.62 19.36 5.47
CA LYS A 488 23.59 18.69 4.57
C LYS A 488 22.88 18.03 3.37
N GLN A 489 23.32 16.85 2.99
CA GLN A 489 22.67 16.01 1.98
C GLN A 489 21.53 15.19 2.63
N PHE A 490 20.46 15.88 3.01
CA PHE A 490 19.31 15.23 3.64
C PHE A 490 18.48 14.44 2.64
N ASP A 491 17.65 13.53 3.16
CA ASP A 491 16.67 12.79 2.39
C ASP A 491 15.25 13.32 2.67
N LYS A 492 14.35 13.27 1.69
CA LYS A 492 12.99 13.86 1.80
C LYS A 492 12.22 13.30 3.00
N TYR A 493 12.39 12.01 3.35
CA TYR A 493 11.70 11.45 4.51
C TYR A 493 12.10 12.08 5.85
N PHE A 494 13.27 12.75 5.97
CA PHE A 494 13.64 13.46 7.19
C PHE A 494 12.66 14.60 7.50
N ILE A 495 12.29 15.34 6.46
CA ILE A 495 11.36 16.45 6.60
C ILE A 495 9.91 15.96 6.77
N PHE A 496 9.56 14.80 6.20
CA PHE A 496 8.28 14.14 6.48
C PHE A 496 8.14 13.71 7.94
N VAL A 497 9.18 13.15 8.56
CA VAL A 497 9.17 12.83 10.00
C VAL A 497 9.00 14.11 10.82
N GLU A 498 9.72 15.19 10.49
CA GLU A 498 9.57 16.49 11.20
C GLU A 498 8.15 17.05 11.01
N GLN A 499 7.57 16.98 9.81
CA GLN A 499 6.21 17.45 9.55
C GLN A 499 5.17 16.60 10.30
N ALA A 500 5.33 15.28 10.32
CA ALA A 500 4.47 14.40 11.10
C ALA A 500 4.50 14.77 12.60
N ILE A 501 5.68 15.01 13.19
CA ILE A 501 5.79 15.46 14.59
C ILE A 501 5.06 16.78 14.82
N ARG A 502 5.13 17.72 13.87
CA ARG A 502 4.42 19.02 13.98
C ARG A 502 2.90 18.86 13.93
N LYS A 503 2.40 17.87 13.14
CA LYS A 503 0.97 17.68 12.89
C LYS A 503 0.31 16.64 13.81
N THR A 504 1.08 15.95 14.62
CA THR A 504 0.58 14.99 15.62
C THR A 504 0.20 15.72 16.92
N ALA A 505 -0.89 15.29 17.54
CA ALA A 505 -1.38 15.76 18.83
C ALA A 505 -0.38 15.40 19.95
N GLU A 506 -0.47 16.09 21.09
CA GLU A 506 0.26 15.67 22.30
C GLU A 506 -0.19 14.26 22.69
N ASN A 507 0.76 13.43 23.08
CA ASN A 507 0.62 11.98 23.31
C ASN A 507 0.25 11.13 22.07
N GLY A 508 0.09 11.74 20.89
CA GLY A 508 -0.18 11.02 19.65
C GLY A 508 1.05 10.28 19.11
N TYR A 509 0.84 9.41 18.15
CA TYR A 509 1.83 8.48 17.62
C TYR A 509 2.22 8.80 16.18
N ILE A 510 3.47 8.52 15.80
CA ILE A 510 3.95 8.53 14.42
C ILE A 510 4.62 7.19 14.17
N CYS A 511 4.19 6.49 13.11
CA CYS A 511 4.83 5.24 12.72
C CYS A 511 5.09 5.22 11.21
N TYR A 512 6.37 5.28 10.86
CA TYR A 512 6.82 5.28 9.48
C TYR A 512 7.79 4.13 9.19
N ILE A 513 7.66 3.56 7.99
CA ILE A 513 8.78 2.80 7.43
C ILE A 513 9.73 3.80 6.77
N VAL A 514 11.01 3.74 7.11
CA VAL A 514 12.04 4.67 6.62
C VAL A 514 13.38 3.94 6.42
N PRO A 515 14.24 4.42 5.51
CA PRO A 515 15.59 3.89 5.40
C PRO A 515 16.36 4.00 6.73
N ASN A 516 17.03 2.92 7.13
CA ASN A 516 17.75 2.84 8.41
C ASN A 516 19.02 3.71 8.47
N LYS A 517 19.43 4.29 7.35
CA LYS A 517 20.66 5.11 7.26
C LYS A 517 20.64 6.36 8.17
N PHE A 518 19.46 6.92 8.52
CA PHE A 518 19.38 8.16 9.30
C PHE A 518 20.06 8.07 10.67
N PHE A 519 20.06 6.91 11.29
CA PHE A 519 20.74 6.75 12.59
C PHE A 519 22.24 6.44 12.49
N LYS A 520 22.76 6.16 11.28
CA LYS A 520 24.17 5.81 11.02
C LYS A 520 24.97 6.96 10.39
N ILE A 521 24.35 7.76 9.49
CA ILE A 521 25.05 8.78 8.67
C ILE A 521 25.05 10.18 9.28
N GLY A 522 26.00 11.03 8.83
CA GLY A 522 26.13 12.42 9.28
C GLY A 522 24.94 13.32 8.91
N ALA A 523 24.28 13.08 7.77
CA ALA A 523 23.10 13.83 7.35
C ALA A 523 21.90 13.66 8.31
N GLY A 524 21.81 12.52 9.00
CA GLY A 524 20.77 12.25 10.00
C GLY A 524 20.91 12.99 11.32
N GLU A 525 21.97 13.78 11.54
CA GLU A 525 22.27 14.47 12.82
C GLU A 525 21.09 15.28 13.35
N LYS A 526 20.42 16.04 12.49
CA LYS A 526 19.31 16.91 12.93
C LYS A 526 18.03 16.13 13.23
N LEU A 527 17.77 15.06 12.47
CA LEU A 527 16.64 14.16 12.76
C LEU A 527 16.87 13.42 14.08
N ARG A 528 18.08 12.87 14.30
CA ARG A 528 18.44 12.27 15.59
C ARG A 528 18.33 13.26 16.75
N THR A 529 18.77 14.51 16.54
CA THR A 529 18.63 15.57 17.54
C THR A 529 17.16 15.85 17.87
N LEU A 530 16.29 15.90 16.87
CA LEU A 530 14.86 16.15 17.05
C LEU A 530 14.21 15.04 17.87
N ILE A 531 14.47 13.80 17.54
CA ILE A 531 13.90 12.63 18.23
C ILE A 531 14.47 12.50 19.66
N SER A 532 15.78 12.66 19.83
CA SER A 532 16.45 12.45 21.11
C SER A 532 16.22 13.58 22.10
N LYS A 533 16.08 14.84 21.65
CA LYS A 533 15.88 16.00 22.53
C LYS A 533 14.61 15.86 23.35
N ASP A 534 13.52 15.46 22.72
CA ASP A 534 12.22 15.31 23.35
C ASP A 534 11.93 13.85 23.75
N GLN A 535 12.92 12.96 23.59
CA GLN A 535 12.87 11.54 23.96
C GLN A 535 11.63 10.80 23.42
N MET A 536 11.25 11.06 22.17
CA MET A 536 9.99 10.59 21.58
C MET A 536 10.02 9.14 21.08
N LEU A 537 11.18 8.47 21.06
CA LEU A 537 11.32 7.12 20.51
C LEU A 537 10.64 6.08 21.40
N VAL A 538 9.65 5.37 20.85
CA VAL A 538 8.95 4.24 21.50
C VAL A 538 9.58 2.91 21.07
N SER A 539 9.78 2.73 19.76
CA SER A 539 10.49 1.56 19.25
C SER A 539 11.13 1.84 17.89
N LEU A 540 12.18 1.07 17.60
CA LEU A 540 12.88 1.06 16.34
C LEU A 540 13.13 -0.41 15.94
N ASP A 541 12.48 -0.86 14.86
CA ASP A 541 12.71 -2.17 14.29
C ASP A 541 13.65 -2.00 13.09
N ASP A 542 14.88 -2.47 13.21
CA ASP A 542 15.92 -2.39 12.18
C ASP A 542 15.97 -3.73 11.41
N PHE A 543 15.65 -3.68 10.14
CA PHE A 543 15.70 -4.85 9.26
C PHE A 543 17.11 -5.11 8.68
N GLY A 544 18.10 -4.30 9.08
CA GLY A 544 19.48 -4.50 8.62
C GLY A 544 19.58 -4.56 7.10
N ASP A 545 20.03 -5.70 6.60
CA ASP A 545 20.19 -5.98 5.17
C ASP A 545 19.00 -6.78 4.59
N ALA A 546 17.98 -7.10 5.40
CA ALA A 546 16.82 -7.85 4.93
C ALA A 546 16.03 -7.04 3.89
N GLN A 547 15.75 -7.68 2.76
CA GLN A 547 15.03 -7.08 1.65
C GLN A 547 13.52 -7.09 1.96
N LEU A 548 12.92 -5.92 2.07
CA LEU A 548 11.47 -5.76 2.31
C LEU A 548 10.69 -5.45 1.03
N PHE A 549 11.36 -4.91 0.01
CA PHE A 549 10.77 -4.49 -1.25
C PHE A 549 11.32 -5.33 -2.39
N GLU A 550 10.45 -5.86 -3.24
CA GLU A 550 10.85 -6.79 -4.32
C GLU A 550 11.77 -6.14 -5.36
N ASP A 551 11.47 -4.88 -5.73
CA ASP A 551 12.15 -4.20 -6.84
C ASP A 551 13.30 -3.28 -6.42
N LYS A 552 13.57 -3.13 -5.12
CA LYS A 552 14.52 -2.12 -4.62
C LYS A 552 15.29 -2.59 -3.41
N THR A 553 16.61 -2.46 -3.48
CA THR A 553 17.47 -2.66 -2.30
C THR A 553 17.42 -1.44 -1.39
N ILE A 554 16.53 -1.46 -0.40
CA ILE A 554 16.40 -0.40 0.60
C ILE A 554 16.53 -1.04 1.97
N TYR A 555 17.59 -0.67 2.69
CA TYR A 555 17.79 -1.06 4.09
C TYR A 555 16.83 -0.25 4.97
N SER A 556 15.78 -0.89 5.43
CA SER A 556 14.65 -0.23 6.07
C SER A 556 14.62 -0.39 7.58
N SER A 557 13.90 0.49 8.23
CA SER A 557 13.51 0.39 9.63
C SER A 557 12.08 0.88 9.83
N ILE A 558 11.38 0.36 10.84
CA ILE A 558 10.09 0.90 11.27
C ILE A 558 10.34 1.74 12.51
N LEU A 559 10.02 3.02 12.37
CA LEU A 559 10.23 4.05 13.41
C LEU A 559 8.90 4.39 14.05
N LEU A 560 8.71 4.02 15.32
CA LEU A 560 7.55 4.41 16.13
C LEU A 560 7.95 5.48 17.13
N LEU A 561 7.32 6.64 17.00
CA LEU A 561 7.46 7.77 17.92
C LEU A 561 6.16 8.03 18.66
N GLN A 562 6.24 8.58 19.85
CA GLN A 562 5.13 9.19 20.56
C GLN A 562 5.49 10.61 20.94
N LYS A 563 4.59 11.55 20.70
CA LYS A 563 4.81 12.97 21.02
C LYS A 563 4.63 13.21 22.54
N THR A 564 5.40 12.46 23.30
CA THR A 564 5.59 12.60 24.75
C THR A 564 6.91 11.95 25.14
N LYS A 565 7.44 12.37 26.29
CA LYS A 565 8.73 11.88 26.76
C LYS A 565 8.68 10.41 27.15
N GLN A 566 9.54 9.59 26.54
CA GLN A 566 9.77 8.19 26.88
C GLN A 566 11.02 8.04 27.74
N ASN A 567 10.99 7.18 28.73
CA ASN A 567 12.17 6.83 29.52
C ASN A 567 12.99 5.72 28.86
N THR A 568 12.30 4.79 28.24
CA THR A 568 12.87 3.64 27.54
C THR A 568 12.28 3.50 26.15
N PHE A 569 12.96 2.76 25.28
CA PHE A 569 12.48 2.36 23.95
C PHE A 569 12.89 0.94 23.65
N ILE A 570 12.17 0.29 22.74
CA ILE A 570 12.49 -1.06 22.29
C ILE A 570 13.28 -0.96 20.98
N TYR A 571 14.46 -1.55 20.95
CA TYR A 571 15.21 -1.79 19.72
C TYR A 571 15.10 -3.26 19.33
N SER A 572 14.70 -3.53 18.08
CA SER A 572 14.61 -4.87 17.52
C SER A 572 15.56 -4.98 16.33
N SER A 573 16.38 -6.03 16.30
CA SER A 573 17.17 -6.41 15.13
C SER A 573 16.49 -7.57 14.42
N ILE A 574 16.07 -7.36 13.17
CA ILE A 574 15.25 -8.28 12.40
C ILE A 574 16.05 -8.75 11.19
N ASP A 575 16.55 -9.97 11.23
CA ASP A 575 17.32 -10.61 10.19
C ASP A 575 16.45 -11.20 9.06
N SER A 576 15.16 -11.44 9.35
CA SER A 576 14.18 -11.95 8.40
C SER A 576 12.79 -11.40 8.70
N ALA A 577 12.22 -10.72 7.72
CA ALA A 577 10.84 -10.21 7.81
C ALA A 577 9.83 -11.35 8.01
N ASN A 578 10.04 -12.50 7.38
CA ASN A 578 9.15 -13.65 7.50
C ASN A 578 9.03 -14.18 8.93
N LYS A 579 10.10 -14.15 9.71
CA LYS A 579 10.06 -14.51 11.14
C LYS A 579 9.13 -13.57 11.93
N LEU A 580 9.25 -12.26 11.65
CA LEU A 580 8.38 -11.26 12.28
C LEU A 580 6.91 -11.49 11.90
N TRP A 581 6.64 -11.77 10.61
CA TRP A 581 5.28 -12.06 10.13
C TRP A 581 4.73 -13.37 10.67
N ALA A 582 5.57 -14.37 10.87
CA ALA A 582 5.20 -15.63 11.50
C ALA A 582 4.89 -15.49 13.01
N GLY A 583 5.23 -14.34 13.62
CA GLY A 583 5.10 -14.14 15.06
C GLY A 583 6.18 -14.85 15.86
N GLU A 584 7.28 -15.23 15.21
CA GLU A 584 8.45 -15.78 15.89
C GLU A 584 9.12 -14.72 16.77
N GLU A 585 9.84 -15.18 17.78
CA GLU A 585 10.57 -14.29 18.65
C GLU A 585 11.75 -13.65 17.90
N VAL A 586 11.73 -12.34 17.78
CA VAL A 586 12.83 -11.55 17.19
C VAL A 586 13.74 -11.01 18.30
N SER A 587 15.02 -10.85 17.96
CA SER A 587 16.00 -10.28 18.89
C SER A 587 15.63 -8.84 19.24
N LYS A 588 15.31 -8.57 20.50
CA LYS A 588 14.89 -7.25 20.98
C LYS A 588 15.49 -6.92 22.35
N VAL A 589 15.68 -5.64 22.60
CA VAL A 589 16.20 -5.12 23.86
C VAL A 589 15.49 -3.82 24.23
N GLU A 590 15.21 -3.64 25.50
CA GLU A 590 14.73 -2.37 26.03
C GLU A 590 15.92 -1.52 26.46
N LEU A 591 16.03 -0.32 25.94
CA LEU A 591 17.12 0.61 26.14
C LEU A 591 16.62 1.93 26.71
N ASN A 592 17.45 2.60 27.52
CA ASN A 592 17.12 3.91 28.03
C ASN A 592 17.27 4.98 26.94
N THR A 593 16.29 5.88 26.79
CA THR A 593 16.32 6.96 25.80
C THR A 593 17.45 7.96 26.01
N SER A 594 18.04 8.03 27.18
CA SER A 594 19.18 8.89 27.47
C SER A 594 20.46 8.56 26.71
N ILE A 595 20.57 7.36 26.13
CA ILE A 595 21.70 7.00 25.29
C ILE A 595 21.61 7.64 23.91
N LEU A 596 20.42 8.08 23.51
CA LEU A 596 20.17 8.72 22.20
C LEU A 596 20.65 10.18 22.23
N ASN A 597 21.35 10.56 21.18
CA ASN A 597 21.85 11.93 21.02
C ASN A 597 22.03 12.24 19.51
N LYS A 598 22.65 13.36 19.19
CA LYS A 598 22.92 13.81 17.81
C LYS A 598 23.92 12.93 17.04
N LEU A 599 24.79 12.21 17.74
CA LEU A 599 25.79 11.33 17.13
C LEU A 599 25.13 10.10 16.51
N PRO A 600 25.81 9.38 15.61
CA PRO A 600 25.32 8.10 15.11
C PRO A 600 24.94 7.16 16.24
N TRP A 601 23.73 6.61 16.18
CA TRP A 601 23.25 5.67 17.18
C TRP A 601 23.88 4.31 16.96
N ARG A 602 24.53 3.80 18.00
CA ARG A 602 25.14 2.47 18.02
C ARG A 602 24.18 1.52 18.74
N LEU A 603 23.23 0.99 17.98
CA LEU A 603 22.19 0.12 18.50
C LEU A 603 22.51 -1.35 18.19
N THR A 604 22.35 -2.19 19.18
CA THR A 604 22.47 -3.65 19.07
C THR A 604 21.62 -4.32 20.15
N THR A 605 21.21 -5.54 19.90
CA THR A 605 20.50 -6.39 20.89
C THR A 605 21.46 -7.12 21.84
N ASP A 606 22.76 -7.08 21.56
CA ASP A 606 23.81 -7.61 22.44
C ASP A 606 24.14 -6.60 23.54
N ILE A 607 23.65 -6.87 24.75
CA ILE A 607 23.82 -5.99 25.93
C ILE A 607 25.29 -5.96 26.41
N GLU A 608 26.03 -7.08 26.27
CA GLU A 608 27.43 -7.12 26.65
C GLU A 608 28.26 -6.24 25.73
N PHE A 609 28.00 -6.31 24.45
CA PHE A 609 28.64 -5.46 23.43
C PHE A 609 28.31 -3.98 23.67
N LEU A 610 27.05 -3.63 23.97
CA LEU A 610 26.65 -2.26 24.32
C LEU A 610 27.40 -1.76 25.52
N THR A 611 27.49 -2.58 26.59
CA THR A 611 28.20 -2.24 27.83
C THR A 611 29.69 -2.01 27.56
N MET A 612 30.29 -2.84 26.70
CA MET A 612 31.69 -2.66 26.26
C MET A 612 31.89 -1.33 25.51
N LEU A 613 30.97 -1.01 24.56
CA LEU A 613 31.02 0.25 23.82
C LEU A 613 30.91 1.48 24.72
N GLN A 614 30.03 1.44 25.72
CA GLN A 614 29.86 2.52 26.70
C GLN A 614 31.13 2.70 27.53
N LYS A 615 31.78 1.62 27.97
CA LYS A 615 33.08 1.69 28.66
C LYS A 615 34.16 2.28 27.75
N LEU A 616 34.22 1.88 26.49
CA LEU A 616 35.19 2.43 25.53
C LEU A 616 34.96 3.95 25.33
N ASP A 617 33.73 4.41 25.24
CA ASP A 617 33.41 5.84 25.09
C ASP A 617 33.84 6.67 26.32
N GLN A 618 33.89 6.06 27.53
CA GLN A 618 34.36 6.73 28.75
C GLN A 618 35.86 6.85 28.83
N ILE A 619 36.62 5.87 28.29
CA ILE A 619 38.09 5.81 28.44
C ILE A 619 38.84 6.20 27.17
N SER A 620 38.14 6.33 26.03
CA SER A 620 38.75 6.67 24.74
C SER A 620 38.47 8.12 24.34
N VAL A 621 39.31 8.64 23.50
CA VAL A 621 39.17 9.95 22.88
C VAL A 621 38.97 9.77 21.40
N PRO A 622 37.97 10.40 20.76
CA PRO A 622 37.77 10.31 19.34
C PRO A 622 39.05 10.66 18.55
N LEU A 623 39.39 9.83 17.58
CA LEU A 623 40.61 10.02 16.75
C LEU A 623 40.63 11.40 16.08
N THR A 624 39.44 11.94 15.75
CA THR A 624 39.25 13.28 15.15
C THR A 624 39.74 14.43 16.05
N LYS A 625 39.99 14.21 17.36
CA LYS A 625 40.61 15.21 18.21
C LYS A 625 42.13 15.34 18.02
N HIS A 626 42.74 14.30 17.45
CA HIS A 626 44.18 14.21 17.27
C HIS A 626 44.61 14.16 15.81
N THR A 627 43.67 13.90 14.88
CA THR A 627 43.95 13.70 13.47
C THR A 627 42.84 14.29 12.61
N GLU A 628 43.19 14.73 11.40
CA GLU A 628 42.22 14.99 10.32
C GLU A 628 42.09 13.73 9.47
N ILE A 629 40.84 13.30 9.26
CA ILE A 629 40.53 12.10 8.48
C ILE A 629 39.97 12.54 7.14
N PHE A 630 40.61 12.12 6.06
CA PHE A 630 40.20 12.43 4.70
C PHE A 630 39.75 11.15 3.98
N ASN A 631 38.74 11.26 3.13
CA ASN A 631 38.44 10.21 2.18
C ASN A 631 39.51 10.19 1.09
N GLY A 632 40.07 9.01 0.79
CA GLY A 632 40.87 8.81 -0.38
C GLY A 632 40.08 8.95 -1.68
N ILE A 633 40.74 8.72 -2.82
CA ILE A 633 40.10 8.78 -4.13
C ILE A 633 38.96 7.74 -4.19
N GLN A 634 37.73 8.20 -4.37
CA GLN A 634 36.62 7.32 -4.70
C GLN A 634 36.57 7.10 -6.21
N THR A 635 36.74 5.86 -6.65
CA THR A 635 36.51 5.49 -8.03
C THR A 635 35.09 5.02 -8.21
N SER A 636 34.30 5.74 -9.01
CA SER A 636 32.93 5.36 -9.40
C SER A 636 32.94 4.41 -10.59
N ALA A 637 33.63 3.25 -10.49
CA ALA A 637 33.62 2.28 -11.56
C ALA A 637 32.39 1.34 -11.44
N GLU A 638 31.39 1.57 -12.25
CA GLU A 638 30.17 0.73 -12.37
C GLU A 638 30.38 -0.59 -13.14
N ARG A 639 31.61 -0.95 -13.53
CA ARG A 639 31.88 -2.23 -14.24
C ARG A 639 32.99 -3.03 -13.58
N PRO A 640 32.77 -4.33 -13.33
CA PRO A 640 33.83 -5.20 -12.92
C PRO A 640 34.73 -5.47 -14.14
N HIS A 641 35.81 -4.73 -14.27
CA HIS A 641 36.91 -5.16 -15.13
C HIS A 641 37.80 -6.12 -14.34
N SER A 642 37.99 -7.31 -14.89
CA SER A 642 38.76 -8.41 -14.32
C SER A 642 40.26 -8.12 -14.08
N ASP A 643 40.72 -6.91 -14.34
CA ASP A 643 42.14 -6.52 -14.27
C ASP A 643 42.43 -5.22 -13.54
N LEU A 644 41.48 -4.72 -12.70
CA LEU A 644 41.74 -3.55 -11.86
C LEU A 644 42.07 -3.99 -10.45
N LEU A 645 43.30 -3.76 -10.03
CA LEU A 645 43.74 -3.79 -8.64
C LEU A 645 42.75 -3.01 -7.77
N VAL A 646 42.04 -3.73 -6.90
CA VAL A 646 41.15 -3.14 -5.88
C VAL A 646 42.04 -2.37 -4.91
N PHE A 647 42.10 -1.06 -5.09
CA PHE A 647 42.64 -0.18 -4.06
C PHE A 647 41.56 -0.07 -2.97
N PHE A 648 41.74 -0.82 -1.90
CA PHE A 648 41.04 -0.52 -0.64
C PHE A 648 41.38 0.93 -0.29
N GLY A 649 40.33 1.75 -0.10
CA GLY A 649 40.48 3.14 0.30
C GLY A 649 41.41 3.26 1.50
N ARG A 650 42.60 3.81 1.30
CA ARG A 650 43.51 4.11 2.39
C ARG A 650 43.04 5.40 3.02
N TYR A 651 42.64 5.33 4.28
CA TYR A 651 42.49 6.52 5.10
C TYR A 651 43.86 7.10 5.38
N TYR A 652 44.11 8.32 4.97
CA TYR A 652 45.32 9.05 5.33
C TYR A 652 45.00 9.84 6.62
N CYS A 653 45.73 9.55 7.69
CA CYS A 653 45.73 10.36 8.90
C CYS A 653 46.94 11.30 8.88
N ARG A 654 46.72 12.60 9.01
CA ARG A 654 47.77 13.56 9.28
C ARG A 654 47.77 13.83 10.77
N VAL A 655 48.84 13.49 11.46
CA VAL A 655 49.04 13.82 12.86
C VAL A 655 49.46 15.29 12.90
N SER A 656 48.64 16.17 13.48
CA SER A 656 49.01 17.55 13.72
C SER A 656 49.78 17.63 15.01
N GLY A 657 51.08 17.88 14.91
CA GLY A 657 51.91 18.34 16.00
C GLY A 657 52.87 17.32 16.57
N TYR A 658 54.11 17.41 16.15
CA TYR A 658 55.31 17.39 16.99
C TYR A 658 56.33 18.29 16.29
N ASP A 659 56.62 19.42 16.91
CA ASP A 659 57.91 20.04 16.83
C ASP A 659 58.85 19.32 17.78
#